data_f2c906687e4813728189a8760edf13e4
#
_entry.id   f2c906687e4813728189a8760edf13e4
#
_cell.length_a   1.000
_cell.length_b   1.000
_cell.length_c   1.000
_cell.angle_alpha   90.00
_cell.angle_beta   90.00
_cell.angle_gamma   90.00
#
_symmetry.space_group_name_H-M   'P 1'
#
loop_
_entity.id
_entity.type
_entity.pdbx_description
1 polymer ?
#
loop_
_entity_poly.entity_id
_entity_poly.type
_entity_poly.pdbx_seq_one_letter_code
_entity_poly.pdbx_strand_id
1 'polypeptide(L)'
;MKRFILLLVCCSFLVGNSVYALSKVEVDGLFYYLNEDDKTAILTKGWPLYSGDVIIPETINYEGKTYSVTKIDGGAFSTCKDLNSVTISGGVKEIGSYSFYSCKKLSSVILPDGLTSIGEEAFEECTSLTSLVIPNTVSEIHRGAFWKSGINNINIPTKLEAIVSVAFAQCPNLTQIIIPNNIKKIEQEAFGGSGLKNISIPSSVIEIGYQAFNCESLESVVIEESEEPLTIDGGILSSDKSNVSTIILNRNLQSKTEVNRFMPFYNQKKLTYVSIGKKVTSMDPDYFEGCSSIHQLRFEDGTEDLTLGNISRMYSPFSTASINELYIGRNIKGMQAPFAISSNFSLIYGNTVTSICGLMNCTGLAALMIPNSITSINPGDIPTEKLNMITITEGHPNYDSRDNCNAIIETKSNTMIIACSNTTIPSSVSGIGNKAFWGCSQLYSITIPNNITSIANNAFYKCSNLTEVILNSNPFVSKNYGTDNSFVTIFGPQVNNYILGNEIKRIGSYAFNKCNNLLSVSLPKGLESIGSYAFSGCNNLSTITLPKSLSSIEFSAFCDCKGLTTITIPNSVTAIGGYAFLRCSNLTTLSVPNSVISIEEYAFSGCSSLPSATIPNSVVSIGSYAYSNCSSLSSVVIEDGEDKLEFSDGTTFYDCPLQNVYIGRNIGYPSNNSPFKNHKEGIESIILGENVTEISNEEFYGLKKIASVALSKNLKKIESMAFYGCEGLTELTIPGGVIEIGQQAFDLCKNLKTLRIEEGEAELKFTAEPNYLNNAFQNSPLEEVYIGRDFSFNNSSPLAIFETMKSLTFGEEVLSIQARSFIGCPNLKDVTSYSKVVPTTNDIVFTPSYQTNATLHVPYALYDEYKVANVWKDFGKIVNFEGLYNLVYSVDGEEYKKYVVEQGTSITPEAEPTKEGYIFSGWSEIPTTMPAEDVIVTGTFTIDTTGIENVYSNDNNDGNKEYYNLNGIRIAQPKKGFNIVKMSDGSIKKIFIK
;
A
#
# COMPACT_ATOMS: atom_id res chain seq x y z
N MET A 1 35.64 -14.21 26.08
CA MET A 1 35.15 -15.52 26.56
C MET A 1 34.03 -15.31 27.56
N LYS A 2 32.89 -14.73 27.15
CA LYS A 2 31.62 -14.58 27.89
C LYS A 2 30.47 -14.26 26.90
N ARG A 3 30.34 -15.04 25.83
CA ARG A 3 29.24 -14.92 24.82
C ARG A 3 28.71 -16.30 24.40
N PHE A 4 28.72 -17.29 25.31
CA PHE A 4 28.27 -18.64 24.98
C PHE A 4 27.33 -19.24 26.04
N ILE A 5 26.64 -18.40 26.83
CA ILE A 5 25.61 -18.87 27.78
C ILE A 5 24.42 -17.93 27.70
N LEU A 6 23.70 -17.98 26.59
CA LEU A 6 22.34 -17.45 26.49
C LEU A 6 21.50 -18.22 25.46
N LEU A 7 21.69 -19.54 25.44
CA LEU A 7 20.87 -20.42 24.58
C LEU A 7 20.08 -21.44 25.41
N LEU A 8 19.86 -21.20 26.70
CA LEU A 8 19.17 -22.15 27.55
C LEU A 8 18.32 -21.52 28.67
N VAL A 9 17.70 -20.34 28.42
CA VAL A 9 16.69 -19.77 29.33
C VAL A 9 15.51 -19.28 28.53
N CYS A 10 14.87 -20.15 27.77
CA CYS A 10 13.52 -20.00 27.28
C CYS A 10 12.64 -21.18 27.66
N CYS A 11 12.88 -21.75 28.84
CA CYS A 11 12.02 -22.77 29.37
C CYS A 11 11.83 -22.56 30.87
N SER A 12 11.07 -21.54 31.28
CA SER A 12 10.42 -21.53 32.59
C SER A 12 9.48 -20.33 32.75
N PHE A 13 8.37 -20.35 32.05
CA PHE A 13 7.10 -19.80 32.55
C PHE A 13 5.98 -20.68 32.01
N LEU A 14 5.79 -21.81 32.61
CA LEU A 14 4.67 -22.69 32.40
C LEU A 14 3.91 -22.81 33.70
N VAL A 15 2.83 -22.06 33.82
CA VAL A 15 1.70 -22.45 34.65
C VAL A 15 0.43 -22.30 33.83
N GLY A 16 -0.08 -23.42 33.36
CA GLY A 16 -1.48 -23.64 33.10
C GLY A 16 -2.02 -23.13 31.76
N ASN A 17 -1.63 -23.78 30.67
CA ASN A 17 -2.55 -24.16 29.58
C ASN A 17 -1.80 -25.14 28.68
N SER A 18 -2.47 -26.19 28.23
CA SER A 18 -1.92 -27.28 27.44
C SER A 18 -1.00 -26.79 26.32
N VAL A 19 0.28 -27.17 26.43
CA VAL A 19 1.28 -26.94 25.37
C VAL A 19 0.94 -27.91 24.23
N TYR A 20 0.10 -27.47 23.29
CA TYR A 20 0.10 -28.10 21.98
C TYR A 20 1.39 -27.66 21.28
N ALA A 21 2.22 -28.64 20.93
CA ALA A 21 3.41 -28.39 20.11
C ALA A 21 2.95 -27.82 18.77
N LEU A 22 3.22 -26.53 18.54
CA LEU A 22 2.99 -25.89 17.25
C LEU A 22 3.76 -26.70 16.18
N SER A 23 3.06 -27.32 15.24
CA SER A 23 3.69 -28.07 14.16
C SER A 23 4.33 -27.08 13.19
N LYS A 24 5.64 -27.23 12.97
CA LYS A 24 6.32 -26.46 11.95
C LYS A 24 6.07 -27.10 10.58
N VAL A 25 5.48 -26.37 9.68
CA VAL A 25 5.14 -26.80 8.32
C VAL A 25 5.79 -25.92 7.28
N GLU A 26 6.04 -26.47 6.11
CA GLU A 26 6.47 -25.70 4.94
C GLU A 26 5.29 -25.59 3.97
N VAL A 27 5.04 -24.38 3.51
CA VAL A 27 4.01 -24.09 2.51
C VAL A 27 4.59 -23.07 1.52
N ASP A 28 4.70 -23.47 0.25
CA ASP A 28 5.27 -22.68 -0.86
C ASP A 28 6.65 -22.05 -0.54
N GLY A 29 7.53 -22.83 0.10
CA GLY A 29 8.88 -22.41 0.44
C GLY A 29 8.97 -21.53 1.69
N LEU A 30 7.87 -21.28 2.38
CA LEU A 30 7.83 -20.59 3.65
C LEU A 30 7.46 -21.53 4.80
N PHE A 31 8.03 -21.29 5.96
CA PHE A 31 7.85 -22.14 7.13
C PHE A 31 6.96 -21.47 8.16
N TYR A 32 6.02 -22.22 8.69
CA TYR A 32 5.03 -21.72 9.64
C TYR A 32 4.89 -22.62 10.85
N TYR A 33 4.61 -22.02 11.99
CA TYR A 33 3.98 -22.68 13.13
C TYR A 33 2.47 -22.50 13.02
N LEU A 34 1.74 -23.61 13.02
CA LEU A 34 0.29 -23.59 12.94
C LEU A 34 -0.35 -23.68 14.31
N ASN A 35 -1.35 -22.84 14.54
CA ASN A 35 -2.26 -22.97 15.66
C ASN A 35 -3.59 -23.55 15.12
N GLU A 36 -3.88 -24.77 15.52
CA GLU A 36 -5.07 -25.50 15.06
C GLU A 36 -6.37 -24.96 15.67
N ASP A 37 -6.30 -24.39 16.86
CA ASP A 37 -7.48 -23.96 17.62
C ASP A 37 -8.10 -22.68 17.02
N ASP A 38 -7.28 -21.66 16.77
CA ASP A 38 -7.73 -20.37 16.23
C ASP A 38 -7.46 -20.19 14.74
N LYS A 39 -6.93 -21.25 14.07
CA LYS A 39 -6.61 -21.25 12.65
C LYS A 39 -5.65 -20.12 12.25
N THR A 40 -4.65 -19.89 13.07
CA THR A 40 -3.58 -18.93 12.77
C THR A 40 -2.27 -19.62 12.42
N ALA A 41 -1.45 -18.92 11.67
CA ALA A 41 -0.11 -19.34 11.30
C ALA A 41 0.89 -18.24 11.67
N ILE A 42 2.03 -18.65 12.18
CA ILE A 42 3.16 -17.78 12.50
C ILE A 42 4.29 -18.11 11.53
N LEU A 43 4.68 -17.16 10.70
CA LEU A 43 5.84 -17.35 9.82
C LEU A 43 7.10 -17.45 10.68
N THR A 44 7.86 -18.49 10.49
CA THR A 44 9.08 -18.73 11.24
C THR A 44 10.31 -18.98 10.35
N LYS A 45 11.48 -19.11 10.95
CA LYS A 45 12.76 -19.26 10.22
C LYS A 45 12.78 -20.51 9.36
N GLY A 46 13.12 -20.34 8.07
CA GLY A 46 13.30 -21.42 7.12
C GLY A 46 14.69 -22.03 7.12
N TRP A 47 14.78 -23.24 6.54
CA TRP A 47 16.06 -23.84 6.15
C TRP A 47 15.87 -24.55 4.79
N PRO A 48 16.55 -24.11 3.73
CA PRO A 48 17.55 -23.05 3.69
C PRO A 48 17.00 -21.67 4.08
N LEU A 49 17.88 -20.72 4.38
CA LEU A 49 17.45 -19.34 4.68
C LEU A 49 16.74 -18.72 3.49
N TYR A 50 15.75 -17.92 3.77
CA TYR A 50 14.98 -17.21 2.74
C TYR A 50 15.86 -16.28 1.90
N SER A 51 15.60 -16.21 0.60
CA SER A 51 16.36 -15.42 -0.36
C SER A 51 15.48 -14.84 -1.47
N GLY A 52 15.95 -13.84 -2.19
CA GLY A 52 15.21 -13.19 -3.27
C GLY A 52 14.03 -12.35 -2.77
N ASP A 53 12.95 -12.39 -3.50
CA ASP A 53 11.73 -11.66 -3.21
C ASP A 53 10.74 -12.60 -2.54
N VAL A 54 10.38 -12.32 -1.31
CA VAL A 54 9.49 -13.14 -0.49
C VAL A 54 8.16 -12.43 -0.30
N ILE A 55 7.11 -13.18 -0.44
CA ILE A 55 5.76 -12.72 -0.24
C ILE A 55 5.13 -13.56 0.83
N ILE A 56 4.81 -12.92 1.96
CA ILE A 56 4.13 -13.55 3.07
C ILE A 56 2.63 -13.40 2.84
N PRO A 57 1.92 -14.47 2.66
CA PRO A 57 0.51 -14.47 2.34
C PRO A 57 -0.38 -14.10 3.54
N GLU A 58 -1.62 -13.67 3.28
CA GLU A 58 -2.59 -13.41 4.35
C GLU A 58 -3.08 -14.68 5.00
N THR A 59 -3.17 -15.72 4.20
CA THR A 59 -3.56 -17.03 4.69
C THR A 59 -2.77 -18.11 3.97
N ILE A 60 -2.57 -19.22 4.62
CA ILE A 60 -1.98 -20.43 4.05
C ILE A 60 -2.98 -21.56 4.10
N ASN A 61 -2.82 -22.51 3.19
CA ASN A 61 -3.56 -23.76 3.21
C ASN A 61 -2.62 -24.92 3.52
N TYR A 62 -2.94 -25.63 4.55
CA TYR A 62 -2.22 -26.82 4.91
C TYR A 62 -3.21 -27.94 5.24
N GLU A 63 -3.09 -29.09 4.58
CA GLU A 63 -3.94 -30.26 4.76
C GLU A 63 -5.45 -29.95 4.70
N GLY A 64 -5.85 -29.09 3.80
CA GLY A 64 -7.26 -28.74 3.60
C GLY A 64 -7.84 -27.73 4.60
N LYS A 65 -7.04 -27.21 5.48
CA LYS A 65 -7.43 -26.16 6.44
C LYS A 65 -6.72 -24.87 6.10
N THR A 66 -7.46 -23.79 6.25
CA THR A 66 -6.93 -22.44 6.09
C THR A 66 -6.47 -21.89 7.43
N TYR A 67 -5.30 -21.27 7.41
CA TYR A 67 -4.72 -20.58 8.55
C TYR A 67 -4.41 -19.14 8.17
N SER A 68 -4.85 -18.20 8.97
CA SER A 68 -4.48 -16.80 8.81
C SER A 68 -3.05 -16.58 9.28
N VAL A 69 -2.22 -15.95 8.46
CA VAL A 69 -0.87 -15.58 8.88
C VAL A 69 -0.95 -14.30 9.70
N THR A 70 -0.75 -14.43 11.02
CA THR A 70 -0.99 -13.33 11.96
C THR A 70 0.27 -12.72 12.54
N LYS A 71 1.40 -13.42 12.42
CA LYS A 71 2.66 -13.00 13.02
C LYS A 71 3.86 -13.49 12.20
N ILE A 72 4.88 -12.68 12.16
CA ILE A 72 6.24 -13.09 11.81
C ILE A 72 6.97 -13.37 13.11
N ASP A 73 7.44 -14.59 13.27
CA ASP A 73 8.15 -15.05 14.49
C ASP A 73 9.48 -14.30 14.70
N GLY A 74 9.95 -14.32 15.93
CA GLY A 74 11.27 -13.77 16.25
C GLY A 74 12.38 -14.43 15.44
N GLY A 75 13.20 -13.63 14.75
CA GLY A 75 14.30 -14.12 13.93
C GLY A 75 13.90 -14.87 12.66
N ALA A 76 12.65 -14.79 12.20
CA ALA A 76 12.16 -15.56 11.04
C ALA A 76 13.02 -15.40 9.78
N PHE A 77 13.45 -14.20 9.47
CA PHE A 77 14.36 -13.89 8.37
C PHE A 77 15.77 -13.51 8.85
N SER A 78 16.05 -13.67 10.15
CA SER A 78 17.34 -13.27 10.71
C SER A 78 18.50 -13.83 9.88
N THR A 79 19.42 -12.96 9.47
CA THR A 79 20.64 -13.28 8.69
C THR A 79 20.38 -13.82 7.28
N CYS A 80 19.21 -13.57 6.70
CA CYS A 80 18.91 -13.89 5.31
C CYS A 80 19.64 -12.91 4.38
N LYS A 81 20.90 -13.21 4.08
CA LYS A 81 21.83 -12.31 3.36
C LYS A 81 21.45 -12.04 1.91
N ASP A 82 20.66 -12.93 1.32
CA ASP A 82 20.23 -12.89 -0.08
C ASP A 82 18.74 -12.54 -0.24
N LEU A 83 18.09 -12.08 0.82
CA LEU A 83 16.73 -11.57 0.82
C LEU A 83 16.72 -10.16 0.23
N ASN A 84 15.99 -9.93 -0.86
CA ASN A 84 15.92 -8.65 -1.56
C ASN A 84 14.70 -7.82 -1.17
N SER A 85 13.54 -8.46 -1.15
CA SER A 85 12.30 -7.80 -0.75
C SER A 85 11.38 -8.75 0.03
N VAL A 86 10.57 -8.17 0.91
CA VAL A 86 9.52 -8.90 1.61
C VAL A 86 8.22 -8.11 1.58
N THR A 87 7.19 -8.77 1.13
CA THR A 87 5.86 -8.23 1.08
C THR A 87 4.99 -8.95 2.10
N ILE A 88 4.55 -8.20 3.14
CA ILE A 88 3.85 -8.76 4.29
C ILE A 88 2.36 -8.45 4.20
N SER A 89 1.55 -9.47 4.40
CA SER A 89 0.11 -9.45 4.20
C SER A 89 -0.74 -8.92 5.37
N GLY A 90 -2.02 -8.56 5.13
CA GLY A 90 -2.94 -7.94 6.08
C GLY A 90 -3.31 -8.73 7.31
N GLY A 91 -3.14 -10.03 7.27
CA GLY A 91 -3.30 -10.89 8.43
C GLY A 91 -2.27 -10.63 9.53
N VAL A 92 -1.06 -10.23 9.14
CA VAL A 92 0.06 -10.08 10.08
C VAL A 92 -0.14 -8.84 10.96
N LYS A 93 -0.18 -9.08 12.27
CA LYS A 93 -0.33 -8.07 13.32
C LYS A 93 0.99 -7.74 14.02
N GLU A 94 1.91 -8.66 14.03
CA GLU A 94 3.15 -8.56 14.77
C GLU A 94 4.33 -9.04 13.93
N ILE A 95 5.37 -8.24 13.88
CA ILE A 95 6.71 -8.60 13.44
C ILE A 95 7.54 -8.87 14.69
N GLY A 96 7.98 -10.09 14.88
CA GLY A 96 8.73 -10.53 16.06
C GLY A 96 10.11 -9.91 16.17
N SER A 97 10.72 -10.03 17.33
CA SER A 97 12.08 -9.52 17.58
C SER A 97 13.09 -10.18 16.65
N TYR A 98 14.09 -9.42 16.19
CA TYR A 98 15.16 -9.90 15.30
C TYR A 98 14.68 -10.48 13.96
N SER A 99 13.42 -10.27 13.56
CA SER A 99 12.83 -10.97 12.42
C SER A 99 13.61 -10.81 11.14
N PHE A 100 14.12 -9.61 10.86
CA PHE A 100 14.94 -9.28 9.69
C PHE A 100 16.37 -8.89 10.09
N TYR A 101 16.81 -9.27 11.29
CA TYR A 101 18.15 -8.97 11.77
C TYR A 101 19.22 -9.30 10.74
N SER A 102 20.06 -8.32 10.38
CA SER A 102 21.20 -8.47 9.46
C SER A 102 20.83 -8.99 8.06
N CYS A 103 19.63 -8.64 7.56
CA CYS A 103 19.24 -8.87 6.17
C CYS A 103 19.82 -7.77 5.27
N LYS A 104 21.12 -7.85 4.98
CA LYS A 104 21.89 -6.75 4.40
C LYS A 104 21.52 -6.37 2.96
N LYS A 105 20.91 -7.27 2.18
CA LYS A 105 20.41 -7.00 0.82
C LYS A 105 18.94 -6.59 0.77
N LEU A 106 18.23 -6.70 1.88
CA LEU A 106 16.82 -6.35 1.95
C LEU A 106 16.63 -4.87 1.63
N SER A 107 16.07 -4.57 0.47
CA SER A 107 15.92 -3.21 -0.04
C SER A 107 14.48 -2.68 0.03
N SER A 108 13.52 -3.60 0.12
CA SER A 108 12.10 -3.27 0.16
C SER A 108 11.35 -4.19 1.11
N VAL A 109 10.58 -3.61 2.00
CA VAL A 109 9.63 -4.32 2.87
C VAL A 109 8.31 -3.58 2.82
N ILE A 110 7.25 -4.36 2.65
CA ILE A 110 5.90 -3.89 2.56
C ILE A 110 5.16 -4.32 3.80
N LEU A 111 4.83 -3.34 4.64
CA LEU A 111 4.17 -3.56 5.89
C LEU A 111 2.64 -3.43 5.75
N PRO A 112 1.88 -4.31 6.41
CA PRO A 112 0.42 -4.33 6.33
C PRO A 112 -0.26 -3.20 7.12
N ASP A 113 -1.33 -2.63 6.59
CA ASP A 113 -2.17 -1.67 7.34
C ASP A 113 -2.78 -2.24 8.64
N GLY A 114 -2.74 -3.55 8.78
CA GLY A 114 -3.18 -4.22 10.01
C GLY A 114 -2.08 -4.50 11.03
N LEU A 115 -0.83 -4.16 10.72
CA LEU A 115 0.30 -4.36 11.63
C LEU A 115 0.14 -3.49 12.88
N THR A 116 0.39 -4.07 14.05
CA THR A 116 0.26 -3.39 15.34
C THR A 116 1.58 -3.28 16.09
N SER A 117 2.50 -4.21 15.87
CA SER A 117 3.76 -4.27 16.61
C SER A 117 4.95 -4.64 15.72
N ILE A 118 6.06 -3.95 15.92
CA ILE A 118 7.38 -4.26 15.35
C ILE A 118 8.32 -4.57 16.51
N GLY A 119 8.84 -5.78 16.55
CA GLY A 119 9.63 -6.33 17.63
C GLY A 119 11.01 -5.68 17.80
N GLU A 120 11.67 -6.03 18.91
CA GLU A 120 13.00 -5.57 19.25
C GLU A 120 13.98 -5.98 18.15
N GLU A 121 14.79 -5.00 17.68
CA GLU A 121 15.86 -5.19 16.69
C GLU A 121 15.37 -5.88 15.40
N ALA A 122 14.08 -5.71 15.08
CA ALA A 122 13.45 -6.43 13.97
C ALA A 122 14.12 -6.17 12.62
N PHE A 123 14.59 -4.96 12.34
CA PHE A 123 15.29 -4.56 11.11
C PHE A 123 16.72 -4.08 11.38
N GLU A 124 17.32 -4.53 12.49
CA GLU A 124 18.73 -4.21 12.78
C GLU A 124 19.63 -4.69 11.65
N GLU A 125 20.59 -3.86 11.25
CA GLU A 125 21.56 -4.12 10.18
C GLU A 125 20.95 -4.41 8.79
N CYS A 126 19.71 -4.00 8.51
CA CYS A 126 19.15 -4.01 7.17
C CYS A 126 19.70 -2.84 6.34
N THR A 127 20.97 -2.93 5.94
CA THR A 127 21.72 -1.80 5.38
C THR A 127 21.26 -1.36 3.98
N SER A 128 20.58 -2.21 3.22
CA SER A 128 20.00 -1.87 1.92
C SER A 128 18.56 -1.36 1.99
N LEU A 129 17.90 -1.47 3.15
CA LEU A 129 16.54 -0.99 3.33
C LEU A 129 16.57 0.53 3.51
N THR A 130 16.33 1.25 2.39
CA THR A 130 16.46 2.71 2.36
C THR A 130 15.17 3.43 2.71
N SER A 131 14.03 2.79 2.53
CA SER A 131 12.73 3.36 2.88
C SER A 131 11.78 2.28 3.41
N LEU A 132 11.01 2.66 4.40
CA LEU A 132 9.95 1.83 4.95
C LEU A 132 8.81 2.73 5.39
N VAL A 133 7.58 2.43 4.93
CA VAL A 133 6.41 3.11 5.46
C VAL A 133 5.76 2.22 6.50
N ILE A 134 5.72 2.75 7.71
CA ILE A 134 5.10 2.06 8.84
C ILE A 134 3.62 2.45 8.87
N PRO A 135 2.71 1.47 8.82
CA PRO A 135 1.27 1.74 8.90
C PRO A 135 0.89 2.46 10.19
N ASN A 136 -0.11 3.33 10.12
CA ASN A 136 -0.61 4.02 11.32
C ASN A 136 -1.33 3.10 12.33
N THR A 137 -1.54 1.84 11.98
CA THR A 137 -2.05 0.81 12.91
C THR A 137 -1.00 0.36 13.92
N VAL A 138 0.29 0.56 13.60
CA VAL A 138 1.39 0.20 14.50
C VAL A 138 1.36 1.09 15.72
N SER A 139 1.15 0.47 16.88
CA SER A 139 1.14 1.11 18.19
C SER A 139 2.37 0.79 19.03
N GLU A 140 3.14 -0.21 18.63
CA GLU A 140 4.33 -0.65 19.33
C GLU A 140 5.49 -0.87 18.36
N ILE A 141 6.56 -0.16 18.60
CA ILE A 141 7.87 -0.40 18.01
C ILE A 141 8.81 -0.63 19.19
N HIS A 142 9.50 -1.75 19.20
CA HIS A 142 10.35 -2.10 20.32
C HIS A 142 11.78 -1.60 20.14
N ARG A 143 12.57 -1.70 21.22
CA ARG A 143 13.95 -1.25 21.30
C ARG A 143 14.76 -1.67 20.07
N GLY A 144 15.50 -0.75 19.47
CA GLY A 144 16.46 -1.05 18.40
C GLY A 144 15.84 -1.53 17.08
N ALA A 145 14.52 -1.40 16.88
CA ALA A 145 13.82 -2.02 15.74
C ALA A 145 14.49 -1.75 14.37
N PHE A 146 15.09 -0.58 14.18
CA PHE A 146 15.78 -0.18 12.95
C PHE A 146 17.28 0.13 13.17
N TRP A 147 17.83 -0.35 14.25
CA TRP A 147 19.22 -0.09 14.61
C TRP A 147 20.17 -0.47 13.47
N LYS A 148 21.10 0.43 13.09
CA LYS A 148 22.06 0.23 11.98
C LYS A 148 21.43 -0.09 10.62
N SER A 149 20.16 0.21 10.41
CA SER A 149 19.53 0.00 9.10
C SER A 149 19.96 1.05 8.08
N GLY A 150 19.75 0.74 6.78
CA GLY A 150 20.03 1.65 5.67
C GLY A 150 18.98 2.73 5.45
N ILE A 151 17.97 2.79 6.31
CA ILE A 151 16.82 3.69 6.17
C ILE A 151 17.27 5.14 6.04
N ASN A 152 16.81 5.77 4.95
CA ASN A 152 16.95 7.20 4.74
C ASN A 152 15.59 7.93 4.86
N ASN A 153 14.50 7.18 4.79
CA ASN A 153 13.14 7.70 4.84
C ASN A 153 12.18 6.73 5.55
N ILE A 154 11.52 7.20 6.60
CA ILE A 154 10.59 6.42 7.40
C ILE A 154 9.56 7.35 8.06
N ASN A 155 8.31 6.92 8.14
CA ASN A 155 7.27 7.61 8.89
C ASN A 155 7.16 7.03 10.30
N ILE A 156 6.70 7.86 11.24
CA ILE A 156 6.33 7.43 12.58
C ILE A 156 4.81 7.29 12.63
N PRO A 157 4.28 6.11 12.98
CA PRO A 157 2.83 5.87 13.06
C PRO A 157 2.13 6.78 14.06
N THR A 158 0.89 7.18 13.73
CA THR A 158 0.12 8.08 14.60
C THR A 158 -0.42 7.43 15.88
N LYS A 159 -0.34 6.12 16.00
CA LYS A 159 -0.70 5.39 17.23
C LYS A 159 0.48 5.20 18.19
N LEU A 160 1.67 5.48 17.75
CA LEU A 160 2.86 5.34 18.58
C LEU A 160 2.95 6.52 19.56
N GLU A 161 3.13 6.28 20.84
CA GLU A 161 3.27 7.32 21.85
C GLU A 161 4.74 7.60 22.23
N ALA A 162 5.64 6.69 21.92
CA ALA A 162 7.06 6.83 22.22
C ALA A 162 7.95 6.37 21.06
N ILE A 163 9.04 7.07 20.85
CA ILE A 163 10.17 6.55 20.06
C ILE A 163 11.11 5.90 21.08
N VAL A 164 11.13 4.58 21.02
CA VAL A 164 11.82 3.76 22.03
C VAL A 164 13.34 3.83 21.92
N SER A 165 14.04 3.36 22.97
CA SER A 165 15.49 3.36 23.04
C SER A 165 16.13 2.71 21.81
N VAL A 166 17.13 3.39 21.25
CA VAL A 166 17.96 3.00 20.10
C VAL A 166 17.18 2.62 18.83
N ALA A 167 15.90 2.96 18.71
CA ALA A 167 15.04 2.53 17.60
C ALA A 167 15.64 2.80 16.21
N PHE A 168 16.22 3.96 16.00
CA PHE A 168 16.87 4.43 14.76
C PHE A 168 18.36 4.73 14.95
N ALA A 169 18.95 4.13 15.96
CA ALA A 169 20.36 4.37 16.23
C ALA A 169 21.23 3.79 15.12
N GLN A 170 22.34 4.48 14.83
CA GLN A 170 23.32 4.08 13.81
C GLN A 170 22.72 3.84 12.41
N CYS A 171 21.70 4.64 12.05
CA CYS A 171 21.14 4.70 10.70
C CYS A 171 21.75 5.89 9.94
N PRO A 172 22.94 5.77 9.34
CA PRO A 172 23.68 6.92 8.80
C PRO A 172 22.98 7.60 7.61
N ASN A 173 22.10 6.89 6.92
CA ASN A 173 21.33 7.40 5.79
C ASN A 173 20.05 8.13 6.20
N LEU A 174 19.60 7.98 7.45
CA LEU A 174 18.42 8.66 7.98
C LEU A 174 18.81 10.12 8.28
N THR A 175 18.69 10.97 7.26
CA THR A 175 19.09 12.38 7.35
C THR A 175 18.00 13.31 7.88
N GLN A 176 16.75 12.83 7.92
CA GLN A 176 15.59 13.58 8.42
C GLN A 176 14.47 12.64 8.85
N ILE A 177 13.71 13.08 9.83
CA ILE A 177 12.53 12.38 10.33
C ILE A 177 11.54 13.40 10.92
N ILE A 178 10.24 13.13 10.75
CA ILE A 178 9.20 13.88 11.45
C ILE A 178 8.82 13.13 12.71
N ILE A 179 8.79 13.83 13.82
CA ILE A 179 8.18 13.37 15.07
C ILE A 179 6.74 13.89 15.09
N PRO A 180 5.75 13.03 14.91
CA PRO A 180 4.36 13.47 14.89
C PRO A 180 3.84 13.77 16.30
N ASN A 181 2.72 14.50 16.37
CA ASN A 181 2.15 15.01 17.64
C ASN A 181 1.54 13.95 18.57
N ASN A 182 1.55 12.69 18.21
CA ASN A 182 1.19 11.59 19.10
C ASN A 182 2.35 11.13 20.01
N ILE A 183 3.58 11.47 19.64
CA ILE A 183 4.76 11.10 20.43
C ILE A 183 4.84 11.97 21.70
N LYS A 184 4.92 11.28 22.84
CA LYS A 184 5.08 11.89 24.18
C LYS A 184 6.50 11.73 24.71
N LYS A 185 7.18 10.68 24.29
CA LYS A 185 8.49 10.33 24.84
C LYS A 185 9.47 9.94 23.74
N ILE A 186 10.71 10.40 23.87
CA ILE A 186 11.85 9.95 23.06
C ILE A 186 12.86 9.37 24.04
N GLU A 187 13.11 8.07 23.91
CA GLU A 187 13.92 7.37 24.88
C GLU A 187 15.43 7.50 24.61
N GLN A 188 16.21 6.90 25.50
CA GLN A 188 17.67 6.95 25.46
C GLN A 188 18.20 6.49 24.07
N GLU A 189 19.11 7.29 23.50
CA GLU A 189 19.82 6.99 22.25
C GLU A 189 18.91 6.66 21.06
N ALA A 190 17.63 7.04 21.06
CA ALA A 190 16.67 6.68 20.03
C ALA A 190 17.16 6.91 18.60
N PHE A 191 17.94 7.99 18.39
CA PHE A 191 18.56 8.33 17.10
C PHE A 191 20.09 8.37 17.18
N GLY A 192 20.69 7.81 18.23
CA GLY A 192 22.14 7.85 18.46
C GLY A 192 22.93 7.30 17.26
N GLY A 193 23.85 8.11 16.71
CA GLY A 193 24.65 7.72 15.52
C GLY A 193 23.89 7.68 14.21
N SER A 194 22.64 8.16 14.14
CA SER A 194 21.92 8.33 12.88
C SER A 194 22.49 9.52 12.07
N GLY A 195 22.15 9.57 10.78
CA GLY A 195 22.55 10.63 9.85
C GLY A 195 21.73 11.92 9.98
N LEU A 196 20.89 12.08 11.02
CA LEU A 196 20.01 13.23 11.19
C LEU A 196 20.79 14.54 11.14
N LYS A 197 20.30 15.44 10.27
CA LYS A 197 20.84 16.81 10.15
C LYS A 197 20.04 17.81 10.94
N ASN A 198 18.72 17.66 10.96
CA ASN A 198 17.82 18.57 11.65
C ASN A 198 16.77 17.77 12.41
N ILE A 199 16.38 18.29 13.57
CA ILE A 199 15.29 17.71 14.36
C ILE A 199 14.41 18.80 14.93
N SER A 200 13.09 18.63 14.78
CA SER A 200 12.07 19.37 15.51
C SER A 200 11.44 18.46 16.56
N ILE A 201 11.41 18.93 17.79
CA ILE A 201 10.81 18.26 18.94
C ILE A 201 9.44 18.89 19.17
N PRO A 202 8.35 18.21 18.82
CA PRO A 202 7.02 18.78 18.91
C PRO A 202 6.58 19.03 20.35
N SER A 203 5.57 19.87 20.50
CA SER A 203 4.98 20.21 21.81
C SER A 203 4.45 18.99 22.57
N SER A 204 4.08 17.95 21.88
CA SER A 204 3.57 16.70 22.45
C SER A 204 4.61 15.93 23.26
N VAL A 205 5.89 16.09 22.94
CA VAL A 205 6.99 15.39 23.64
C VAL A 205 7.20 16.06 24.98
N ILE A 206 7.06 15.30 26.07
CA ILE A 206 7.20 15.79 27.44
C ILE A 206 8.46 15.27 28.14
N GLU A 207 9.09 14.23 27.58
CA GLU A 207 10.30 13.63 28.13
C GLU A 207 11.29 13.24 27.03
N ILE A 208 12.57 13.59 27.21
CA ILE A 208 13.68 13.16 26.36
C ILE A 208 14.73 12.46 27.21
N GLY A 209 15.06 11.24 26.82
CA GLY A 209 16.09 10.41 27.44
C GLY A 209 17.52 10.86 27.14
N TYR A 210 18.45 10.35 27.91
CA TYR A 210 19.88 10.62 27.79
C TYR A 210 20.38 10.32 26.36
N GLN A 211 21.11 11.27 25.79
CA GLN A 211 21.73 11.16 24.45
C GLN A 211 20.78 10.74 23.31
N ALA A 212 19.50 11.05 23.42
CA ALA A 212 18.49 10.65 22.44
C ALA A 212 18.85 11.08 21.00
N PHE A 213 19.52 12.23 20.84
CA PHE A 213 19.98 12.79 19.55
C PHE A 213 21.51 12.91 19.49
N ASN A 214 22.22 11.94 19.99
CA ASN A 214 23.67 11.87 19.88
C ASN A 214 24.10 11.54 18.43
N CYS A 215 23.86 12.48 17.50
CA CYS A 215 24.10 12.37 16.07
C CYS A 215 25.23 13.33 15.69
N GLU A 216 26.36 12.82 15.18
CA GLU A 216 27.49 13.65 14.74
C GLU A 216 27.11 14.57 13.56
N SER A 217 26.13 14.20 12.75
CA SER A 217 25.63 14.94 11.59
C SER A 217 24.57 15.99 11.93
N LEU A 218 24.10 16.07 13.18
CA LEU A 218 23.01 16.95 13.58
C LEU A 218 23.50 18.41 13.55
N GLU A 219 22.84 19.21 12.71
CA GLU A 219 23.17 20.61 12.47
C GLU A 219 22.20 21.55 13.21
N SER A 220 20.94 21.09 13.41
CA SER A 220 19.88 21.93 14.02
C SER A 220 18.99 21.14 14.97
N VAL A 221 18.67 21.76 16.11
CA VAL A 221 17.69 21.29 17.09
C VAL A 221 16.64 22.37 17.30
N VAL A 222 15.38 22.05 17.07
CA VAL A 222 14.23 22.91 17.35
C VAL A 222 13.39 22.26 18.43
N ILE A 223 13.15 22.96 19.53
CA ILE A 223 12.21 22.59 20.57
C ILE A 223 10.99 23.47 20.42
N GLU A 224 9.86 22.88 20.06
CA GLU A 224 8.62 23.60 19.77
C GLU A 224 7.97 24.21 21.01
N GLU A 225 7.11 25.19 20.76
CA GLU A 225 6.40 25.94 21.82
C GLU A 225 5.41 25.01 22.56
N SER A 226 5.45 25.08 23.91
CA SER A 226 4.50 24.40 24.79
C SER A 226 4.43 25.15 26.12
N GLU A 227 3.30 25.09 26.79
CA GLU A 227 3.13 25.57 28.16
C GLU A 227 3.82 24.63 29.17
N GLU A 228 3.86 23.35 28.85
CA GLU A 228 4.50 22.34 29.70
C GLU A 228 6.02 22.35 29.49
N PRO A 229 6.81 22.35 30.53
CA PRO A 229 8.26 22.23 30.39
C PRO A 229 8.67 20.88 29.81
N LEU A 230 9.75 20.86 29.04
CA LEU A 230 10.34 19.65 28.53
C LEU A 230 11.28 19.03 29.57
N THR A 231 10.95 17.85 30.04
CA THR A 231 11.80 17.08 30.95
C THR A 231 12.94 16.43 30.18
N ILE A 232 14.17 16.69 30.59
CA ILE A 232 15.37 16.15 29.95
C ILE A 232 16.16 15.33 30.97
N ASP A 233 16.59 14.15 30.56
CA ASP A 233 17.44 13.26 31.34
C ASP A 233 18.92 13.48 30.97
N GLY A 234 19.55 14.45 31.60
CA GLY A 234 20.95 14.83 31.33
C GLY A 234 21.14 15.59 30.03
N GLY A 235 22.19 15.31 29.29
CA GLY A 235 22.47 15.92 27.98
C GLY A 235 21.74 15.19 26.86
N ILE A 236 21.10 15.91 25.96
CA ILE A 236 20.42 15.34 24.79
C ILE A 236 21.35 15.17 23.59
N LEU A 237 22.49 15.82 23.58
CA LEU A 237 23.51 15.85 22.54
C LEU A 237 24.83 15.32 23.07
N SER A 238 25.72 14.90 22.16
CA SER A 238 27.11 14.63 22.51
C SER A 238 27.86 15.94 22.74
N SER A 239 28.67 16.00 23.80
CA SER A 239 29.45 17.20 24.10
C SER A 239 30.65 17.44 23.16
N ASP A 240 31.22 16.36 22.60
CA ASP A 240 32.55 16.48 21.95
C ASP A 240 32.55 16.32 20.43
N LYS A 241 31.47 15.79 19.85
CA LYS A 241 31.37 15.48 18.42
C LYS A 241 30.17 16.07 17.71
N SER A 242 29.33 16.82 18.38
CA SER A 242 28.13 17.44 17.82
C SER A 242 28.49 18.50 16.78
N ASN A 243 27.79 18.45 15.64
CA ASN A 243 27.85 19.48 14.59
C ASN A 243 26.72 20.51 14.73
N VAL A 244 25.98 20.51 15.82
CA VAL A 244 24.85 21.42 16.03
C VAL A 244 25.32 22.85 15.95
N SER A 245 24.86 23.54 14.92
CA SER A 245 25.08 24.98 14.71
C SER A 245 23.90 25.85 15.16
N THR A 246 22.71 25.22 15.31
CA THR A 246 21.48 25.93 15.58
C THR A 246 20.68 25.27 16.70
N ILE A 247 20.29 26.06 17.71
CA ILE A 247 19.33 25.66 18.75
C ILE A 247 18.22 26.71 18.84
N ILE A 248 16.97 26.25 18.72
CA ILE A 248 15.77 27.04 18.93
C ILE A 248 15.02 26.45 20.14
N LEU A 249 14.90 27.24 21.19
CA LEU A 249 14.26 26.87 22.44
C LEU A 249 12.99 27.69 22.62
N ASN A 250 11.81 27.08 22.46
CA ASN A 250 10.54 27.77 22.54
C ASN A 250 9.69 27.39 23.77
N ARG A 251 10.24 26.65 24.72
CA ARG A 251 9.60 26.34 26.01
C ARG A 251 10.64 26.12 27.10
N ASN A 252 10.20 26.20 28.33
CA ASN A 252 11.05 25.92 29.48
C ASN A 252 11.59 24.49 29.44
N LEU A 253 12.81 24.33 29.92
CA LEU A 253 13.41 23.02 30.17
C LEU A 253 13.45 22.76 31.68
N GLN A 254 13.30 21.48 32.04
CA GLN A 254 13.50 21.02 33.40
C GLN A 254 14.30 19.72 33.43
N SER A 255 15.08 19.52 34.47
CA SER A 255 15.83 18.29 34.67
C SER A 255 14.92 17.20 35.23
N LYS A 256 15.09 15.97 34.76
CA LYS A 256 14.42 14.78 35.28
C LYS A 256 14.88 14.39 36.68
N THR A 257 16.13 14.74 37.00
CA THR A 257 16.76 14.45 38.28
C THR A 257 17.17 15.77 38.95
N GLU A 258 17.09 15.83 40.30
CA GLU A 258 17.66 16.95 41.04
C GLU A 258 19.18 16.93 40.89
N VAL A 259 19.69 17.79 39.99
CA VAL A 259 21.12 17.94 39.77
C VAL A 259 21.52 19.36 40.15
N ASN A 260 22.72 19.51 40.71
CA ASN A 260 23.27 20.81 41.05
C ASN A 260 23.47 21.75 39.85
N ARG A 261 23.52 21.22 38.62
CA ARG A 261 23.70 21.93 37.37
C ARG A 261 22.96 21.22 36.26
N PHE A 262 22.05 21.91 35.58
CA PHE A 262 21.30 21.42 34.44
C PHE A 262 21.87 22.03 33.17
N MET A 263 22.54 21.18 32.35
CA MET A 263 23.28 21.61 31.18
C MET A 263 22.86 20.82 29.92
N PRO A 264 21.63 21.01 29.44
CA PRO A 264 21.10 20.25 28.33
C PRO A 264 21.90 20.39 27.02
N PHE A 265 22.56 21.51 26.81
CA PHE A 265 23.33 21.83 25.61
C PHE A 265 24.80 22.12 25.92
N TYR A 266 25.36 21.49 26.92
CA TYR A 266 26.76 21.72 27.37
C TYR A 266 27.76 21.52 26.24
N ASN A 267 28.75 22.47 26.16
CA ASN A 267 29.96 22.33 25.35
C ASN A 267 29.75 22.15 23.83
N GLN A 268 28.66 22.72 23.28
CA GLN A 268 28.39 22.66 21.82
C GLN A 268 29.34 23.66 21.09
N LYS A 269 30.50 23.18 20.70
CA LYS A 269 31.58 24.02 20.13
C LYS A 269 31.28 24.63 18.76
N LYS A 270 30.31 24.08 18.03
CA LYS A 270 29.88 24.55 16.70
C LYS A 270 28.59 25.35 16.75
N LEU A 271 27.97 25.49 17.92
CA LEU A 271 26.76 26.26 18.10
C LEU A 271 27.02 27.72 17.82
N THR A 272 26.52 28.23 16.73
CA THR A 272 26.69 29.59 16.28
C THR A 272 25.43 30.47 16.50
N TYR A 273 24.24 29.81 16.56
CA TYR A 273 22.96 30.50 16.66
C TYR A 273 22.07 29.89 17.76
N VAL A 274 21.59 30.76 18.64
CA VAL A 274 20.63 30.43 19.71
C VAL A 274 19.46 31.39 19.65
N SER A 275 18.26 30.87 19.56
CA SER A 275 17.01 31.65 19.73
C SER A 275 16.23 31.11 20.92
N ILE A 276 15.80 32.04 21.77
CA ILE A 276 15.00 31.78 22.96
C ILE A 276 13.59 32.32 22.74
N GLY A 277 12.65 31.44 22.54
CA GLY A 277 11.26 31.77 22.23
C GLY A 277 10.48 32.36 23.39
N LYS A 278 9.29 32.88 23.09
CA LYS A 278 8.47 33.70 24.02
C LYS A 278 7.94 32.92 25.24
N LYS A 279 7.82 31.57 25.13
CA LYS A 279 7.35 30.73 26.25
C LYS A 279 8.46 30.30 27.21
N VAL A 280 9.68 30.70 26.94
CA VAL A 280 10.77 30.53 27.89
C VAL A 280 10.72 31.69 28.88
N THR A 281 10.21 31.45 30.07
CA THR A 281 10.07 32.44 31.12
C THR A 281 11.27 32.47 32.08
N SER A 282 12.01 31.38 32.13
CA SER A 282 13.25 31.27 32.91
C SER A 282 14.24 30.35 32.19
N MET A 283 15.50 30.68 32.34
CA MET A 283 16.60 29.89 31.80
C MET A 283 17.73 29.79 32.82
N ASP A 284 18.21 28.58 33.06
CA ASP A 284 19.39 28.36 33.88
C ASP A 284 20.63 28.85 33.11
N PRO A 285 21.51 29.57 33.75
CA PRO A 285 22.78 30.03 33.16
C PRO A 285 23.62 28.91 32.53
N ASP A 286 23.51 27.72 33.05
CA ASP A 286 24.34 26.59 32.64
C ASP A 286 23.86 25.90 31.31
N TYR A 287 22.70 26.30 30.75
CA TYR A 287 22.13 25.63 29.56
C TYR A 287 23.11 25.59 28.38
N PHE A 288 23.85 26.66 28.15
CA PHE A 288 24.78 26.78 27.02
C PHE A 288 26.25 26.90 27.48
N GLU A 289 26.56 26.41 28.68
CA GLU A 289 27.93 26.44 29.18
C GLU A 289 28.90 25.73 28.24
N GLY A 290 30.01 26.36 27.93
CA GLY A 290 31.00 25.83 27.02
C GLY A 290 30.71 26.02 25.54
N CYS A 291 29.57 26.60 25.16
CA CYS A 291 29.20 26.92 23.78
C CYS A 291 29.93 28.17 23.30
N SER A 292 31.23 28.07 23.02
CA SER A 292 32.10 29.20 22.75
C SER A 292 31.93 29.89 21.38
N SER A 293 31.19 29.26 20.46
CA SER A 293 31.02 29.74 19.07
C SER A 293 29.67 30.40 18.81
N ILE A 294 28.86 30.68 19.82
CA ILE A 294 27.61 31.41 19.63
C ILE A 294 27.95 32.84 19.19
N HIS A 295 27.60 33.14 17.93
CA HIS A 295 27.78 34.44 17.32
C HIS A 295 26.47 35.25 17.31
N GLN A 296 25.31 34.56 17.27
CA GLN A 296 23.98 35.16 17.23
C GLN A 296 23.15 34.66 18.39
N LEU A 297 22.68 35.54 19.22
CA LEU A 297 21.76 35.25 20.31
C LEU A 297 20.52 36.14 20.18
N ARG A 298 19.36 35.50 20.12
CA ARG A 298 18.08 36.14 19.98
C ARG A 298 17.18 35.76 21.15
N PHE A 299 16.56 36.73 21.78
CA PHE A 299 15.47 36.58 22.73
C PHE A 299 14.19 37.01 22.04
N GLU A 300 13.25 36.11 21.83
CA GLU A 300 12.00 36.41 21.16
C GLU A 300 11.09 37.32 21.99
N ASP A 301 10.14 37.97 21.28
CA ASP A 301 9.17 38.84 21.92
C ASP A 301 8.23 38.01 22.80
N GLY A 302 7.93 38.53 23.99
CA GLY A 302 7.01 37.92 24.93
C GLY A 302 6.41 38.97 25.85
N THR A 303 5.24 38.68 26.42
CA THR A 303 4.58 39.59 27.39
C THR A 303 5.17 39.50 28.80
N GLU A 304 5.92 38.40 29.08
CA GLU A 304 6.53 38.15 30.38
C GLU A 304 8.03 38.40 30.35
N ASP A 305 8.57 38.85 31.49
CA ASP A 305 10.01 39.03 31.67
C ASP A 305 10.70 37.67 31.60
N LEU A 306 11.83 37.61 30.89
CA LEU A 306 12.71 36.44 30.93
C LEU A 306 13.62 36.55 32.14
N THR A 307 13.57 35.58 33.02
CA THR A 307 14.48 35.44 34.16
C THR A 307 15.68 34.61 33.75
N LEU A 308 16.85 35.18 33.67
CA LEU A 308 18.10 34.45 33.45
C LEU A 308 18.75 34.15 34.82
N GLY A 309 18.47 32.95 35.36
CA GLY A 309 19.12 32.40 36.54
C GLY A 309 19.04 33.24 37.85
N ASN A 310 19.57 32.69 38.91
CA ASN A 310 19.63 33.40 40.18
C ASN A 310 20.79 34.41 40.16
N ILE A 311 20.49 35.69 40.42
CA ILE A 311 21.41 36.88 40.40
C ILE A 311 22.66 36.70 41.26
N SER A 312 22.74 35.67 42.10
CA SER A 312 23.86 35.43 42.98
C SER A 312 25.09 34.73 42.32
N ARG A 313 24.99 34.26 41.08
CA ARG A 313 26.14 33.72 40.35
C ARG A 313 26.67 34.77 39.35
N MET A 314 27.94 35.10 39.49
CA MET A 314 28.66 36.15 38.74
C MET A 314 28.92 35.81 37.25
N TYR A 315 28.29 34.80 36.68
CA TYR A 315 28.56 34.33 35.30
C TYR A 315 27.29 34.42 34.43
N SER A 316 27.43 35.19 33.36
CA SER A 316 26.42 35.18 32.27
C SER A 316 26.33 33.78 31.64
N PRO A 317 25.13 33.29 31.28
CA PRO A 317 24.92 32.01 30.58
C PRO A 317 25.72 31.89 29.29
N PHE A 318 26.14 33.02 28.73
CA PHE A 318 26.89 33.11 27.49
C PHE A 318 28.32 33.70 27.69
N SER A 319 28.87 33.65 28.91
CA SER A 319 30.18 34.27 29.23
C SER A 319 31.36 33.73 28.42
N THR A 320 31.21 32.56 27.82
CA THR A 320 32.20 31.93 26.92
C THR A 320 31.90 32.12 25.44
N ALA A 321 30.78 32.73 25.10
CA ALA A 321 30.35 32.87 23.71
C ALA A 321 30.84 34.20 23.10
N SER A 322 31.22 34.19 21.83
CA SER A 322 31.55 35.37 21.03
C SER A 322 30.31 35.84 20.27
N ILE A 323 29.40 36.48 20.98
CA ILE A 323 28.14 36.96 20.39
C ILE A 323 28.43 38.21 19.57
N ASN A 324 28.23 38.16 18.26
CA ASN A 324 28.36 39.29 17.34
C ASN A 324 27.01 39.98 17.09
N GLU A 325 25.88 39.23 17.21
CA GLU A 325 24.54 39.72 16.97
C GLU A 325 23.65 39.37 18.17
N LEU A 326 23.16 40.38 18.86
CA LEU A 326 22.23 40.20 19.96
C LEU A 326 20.90 40.86 19.62
N TYR A 327 19.82 40.08 19.56
CA TYR A 327 18.47 40.57 19.47
C TYR A 327 17.71 40.30 20.76
N ILE A 328 17.06 41.30 21.30
CA ILE A 328 16.25 41.16 22.52
C ILE A 328 14.84 41.67 22.24
N GLY A 329 13.89 40.71 22.10
CA GLY A 329 12.47 40.98 21.78
C GLY A 329 11.57 41.09 23.01
N ARG A 330 12.12 41.03 24.26
CA ARG A 330 11.37 41.15 25.51
C ARG A 330 12.27 41.56 26.67
N ASN A 331 11.67 41.98 27.78
CA ASN A 331 12.44 42.34 28.98
C ASN A 331 13.23 41.13 29.51
N ILE A 332 14.48 41.36 29.83
CA ILE A 332 15.35 40.39 30.49
C ILE A 332 15.81 41.03 31.80
N LYS A 333 15.57 40.40 32.95
CA LYS A 333 16.05 40.86 34.22
C LYS A 333 17.59 40.83 34.28
N GLY A 334 18.22 41.97 34.56
CA GLY A 334 19.67 42.13 34.65
C GLY A 334 20.35 42.64 33.37
N MET A 335 19.65 42.76 32.21
CA MET A 335 20.18 43.38 31.01
C MET A 335 19.30 44.54 30.54
N GLN A 336 19.89 45.61 30.05
CA GLN A 336 19.10 46.69 29.43
C GLN A 336 18.54 46.16 28.11
N ALA A 337 17.27 45.91 28.11
CA ALA A 337 16.58 45.50 26.89
C ALA A 337 16.16 46.74 26.13
N PRO A 338 16.48 46.86 24.91
CA PRO A 338 15.96 47.95 24.13
C PRO A 338 14.62 47.57 23.53
N PHE A 339 13.76 48.49 23.46
CA PHE A 339 12.82 48.80 22.37
C PHE A 339 11.43 48.25 22.48
N ALA A 340 10.52 49.06 22.89
CA ALA A 340 9.18 49.15 22.37
C ALA A 340 9.21 50.21 21.24
N ILE A 341 9.07 49.80 19.96
CA ILE A 341 8.98 50.73 18.84
C ILE A 341 7.51 50.99 18.56
N SER A 342 7.05 52.22 18.84
CA SER A 342 5.71 52.71 18.46
C SER A 342 5.69 53.25 17.03
N SER A 343 4.54 53.71 16.55
CA SER A 343 4.31 54.14 15.16
C SER A 343 5.27 55.20 14.58
N ASN A 344 6.06 55.91 15.41
CA ASN A 344 7.05 56.86 14.99
C ASN A 344 8.41 56.43 15.51
N PHE A 345 9.15 55.75 14.70
CA PHE A 345 10.42 55.27 15.15
C PHE A 345 11.58 55.94 14.43
N SER A 346 12.63 56.28 15.19
CA SER A 346 13.95 56.60 14.67
C SER A 346 14.88 55.44 14.94
N LEU A 347 15.54 54.96 13.88
CA LEU A 347 16.50 53.88 13.98
C LEU A 347 17.71 54.33 14.76
N ILE A 348 17.96 53.75 15.90
CA ILE A 348 19.17 54.04 16.68
C ILE A 348 20.17 52.91 16.44
N TYR A 349 21.28 53.20 15.84
CA TYR A 349 22.41 52.30 15.72
C TYR A 349 23.41 52.56 16.84
N GLY A 350 23.71 51.62 17.67
CA GLY A 350 24.83 51.66 18.59
C GLY A 350 26.14 51.45 17.83
N ASN A 351 27.20 52.01 18.33
CA ASN A 351 28.51 51.97 17.68
C ASN A 351 29.13 50.55 17.56
N THR A 352 28.58 49.61 18.26
CA THR A 352 28.95 48.17 18.25
C THR A 352 27.95 47.27 17.53
N VAL A 353 26.84 47.80 17.04
CA VAL A 353 25.79 47.00 16.38
C VAL A 353 26.16 46.81 14.91
N THR A 354 26.50 45.57 14.56
CA THR A 354 26.86 45.20 13.22
C THR A 354 25.71 44.58 12.43
N SER A 355 24.53 44.50 13.04
CA SER A 355 23.31 43.93 12.42
C SER A 355 22.08 44.79 12.73
N ILE A 356 21.07 44.72 11.88
CA ILE A 356 19.77 45.34 12.15
C ILE A 356 19.08 44.49 13.21
N CYS A 357 18.88 45.07 14.37
CA CYS A 357 18.25 44.41 15.51
C CYS A 357 17.00 45.15 15.95
N GLY A 358 15.99 44.44 16.46
CA GLY A 358 14.87 45.07 17.15
C GLY A 358 13.76 45.67 16.28
N LEU A 359 13.73 45.39 14.99
CA LEU A 359 12.67 45.85 14.09
C LEU A 359 11.42 44.98 14.11
N MET A 360 11.44 43.83 14.79
CA MET A 360 10.39 42.81 14.77
C MET A 360 9.00 43.31 15.18
N ASN A 361 8.90 44.34 16.04
CA ASN A 361 7.61 44.91 16.45
C ASN A 361 7.27 46.21 15.73
N CYS A 362 8.05 46.59 14.68
CA CYS A 362 7.81 47.83 13.94
C CYS A 362 6.79 47.62 12.83
N THR A 363 5.57 47.22 13.18
CA THR A 363 4.51 46.89 12.21
C THR A 363 4.07 48.08 11.34
N GLY A 364 4.54 49.26 11.63
CA GLY A 364 4.31 50.47 10.82
C GLY A 364 5.46 50.85 9.89
N LEU A 365 6.55 50.12 9.85
CA LEU A 365 7.70 50.45 9.00
C LEU A 365 7.36 50.30 7.51
N ALA A 366 7.34 51.40 6.77
CA ALA A 366 7.03 51.43 5.34
C ALA A 366 8.27 51.47 4.45
N ALA A 367 9.40 52.01 4.96
CA ALA A 367 10.65 52.10 4.23
C ALA A 367 11.84 51.71 5.14
N LEU A 368 12.80 51.01 4.59
CA LEU A 368 14.02 50.59 5.28
C LEU A 368 15.25 51.05 4.49
N MET A 369 16.11 51.79 5.17
CA MET A 369 17.40 52.17 4.63
C MET A 369 18.51 51.41 5.38
N ILE A 370 19.38 50.74 4.62
CA ILE A 370 20.52 49.98 5.18
C ILE A 370 21.79 50.81 5.03
N PRO A 371 22.36 51.30 6.09
CA PRO A 371 23.62 52.03 6.06
C PRO A 371 24.83 51.11 5.96
N ASN A 372 25.98 51.65 5.48
CA ASN A 372 27.21 50.88 5.28
C ASN A 372 27.81 50.30 6.56
N SER A 373 27.43 50.81 7.72
CA SER A 373 27.87 50.31 9.03
C SER A 373 27.22 48.96 9.42
N ILE A 374 26.18 48.53 8.77
CA ILE A 374 25.49 47.27 9.03
C ILE A 374 26.20 46.17 8.27
N THR A 375 26.97 45.33 8.95
CA THR A 375 27.75 44.26 8.35
C THR A 375 27.05 42.93 8.36
N SER A 376 25.96 42.83 9.14
CA SER A 376 25.13 41.62 9.27
C SER A 376 23.65 41.97 9.46
N ILE A 377 22.79 41.30 8.69
CA ILE A 377 21.33 41.47 8.73
C ILE A 377 20.67 40.13 9.00
N ASN A 378 19.97 39.99 10.13
CA ASN A 378 19.13 38.80 10.33
C ASN A 378 17.72 39.08 9.80
N PRO A 379 17.29 38.35 8.76
CA PRO A 379 15.99 38.59 8.10
C PRO A 379 14.80 38.53 9.08
N GLY A 380 14.95 37.77 10.16
CA GLY A 380 13.90 37.65 11.18
C GLY A 380 13.67 38.88 12.05
N ASP A 381 14.53 39.85 11.99
CA ASP A 381 14.46 41.05 12.86
C ASP A 381 13.74 42.23 12.21
N ILE A 382 13.48 42.14 10.88
CA ILE A 382 12.87 43.21 10.11
C ILE A 382 11.44 42.84 9.74
N PRO A 383 10.43 43.57 10.25
CA PRO A 383 9.05 43.37 9.84
C PRO A 383 8.84 43.87 8.43
N THR A 384 8.40 42.95 7.53
CA THR A 384 8.16 43.28 6.11
C THR A 384 6.67 43.42 5.79
N GLU A 385 5.79 43.29 6.76
CA GLU A 385 4.33 43.29 6.60
C GLU A 385 3.78 44.54 5.89
N LYS A 386 4.36 45.71 6.21
CA LYS A 386 4.02 46.99 5.58
C LYS A 386 5.19 47.66 4.87
N LEU A 387 6.31 46.95 4.81
CA LEU A 387 7.49 47.45 4.15
C LEU A 387 7.24 47.46 2.63
N ASN A 388 7.42 48.62 2.01
CA ASN A 388 7.19 48.83 0.60
C ASN A 388 8.39 49.46 -0.13
N MET A 389 9.39 49.91 0.60
CA MET A 389 10.63 50.48 0.07
C MET A 389 11.84 50.01 0.85
N ILE A 390 12.80 49.42 0.18
CA ILE A 390 14.09 49.03 0.73
C ILE A 390 15.16 49.71 -0.09
N THR A 391 16.02 50.46 0.55
CA THR A 391 17.20 51.09 -0.04
C THR A 391 18.46 50.70 0.72
N ILE A 392 19.52 50.41 -0.04
CA ILE A 392 20.84 50.13 0.51
C ILE A 392 21.76 51.26 0.10
N THR A 393 22.53 51.79 1.04
CA THR A 393 23.51 52.86 0.75
C THR A 393 24.49 52.37 -0.32
N GLU A 394 24.74 53.18 -1.34
CA GLU A 394 25.62 52.87 -2.45
C GLU A 394 27.02 52.47 -1.94
N GLY A 395 27.57 51.39 -2.53
CA GLY A 395 28.88 50.88 -2.14
C GLY A 395 28.88 50.03 -0.86
N HIS A 396 27.69 49.49 -0.43
CA HIS A 396 27.64 48.62 0.73
C HIS A 396 28.41 47.31 0.43
N PRO A 397 29.32 46.85 1.34
CA PRO A 397 30.25 45.73 1.05
C PRO A 397 29.58 44.39 0.89
N ASN A 398 28.44 44.16 1.53
CA ASN A 398 27.81 42.84 1.62
C ASN A 398 26.43 42.75 0.98
N TYR A 399 25.77 43.88 0.73
CA TYR A 399 24.39 43.92 0.31
C TYR A 399 24.14 44.92 -0.83
N ASP A 400 23.18 44.60 -1.68
CA ASP A 400 22.71 45.52 -2.70
C ASP A 400 21.19 45.35 -2.94
N SER A 401 20.62 46.27 -3.72
CA SER A 401 19.25 46.22 -4.22
C SER A 401 19.25 46.50 -5.73
N ARG A 402 19.99 45.62 -6.46
CA ARG A 402 20.19 45.73 -7.91
C ARG A 402 18.87 45.68 -8.70
N ASP A 403 18.87 46.25 -9.88
CA ASP A 403 17.70 46.28 -10.76
C ASP A 403 16.46 46.94 -10.13
N ASN A 404 16.66 47.80 -9.13
CA ASN A 404 15.58 48.40 -8.34
C ASN A 404 14.58 47.37 -7.81
N CYS A 405 15.06 46.19 -7.40
CA CYS A 405 14.25 45.05 -7.03
C CYS A 405 13.49 45.22 -5.72
N ASN A 406 13.76 46.29 -5.00
CA ASN A 406 13.14 46.61 -3.70
C ASN A 406 13.33 45.48 -2.66
N ALA A 407 14.58 45.03 -2.52
CA ALA A 407 14.97 43.93 -1.65
C ALA A 407 16.41 44.12 -1.16
N ILE A 408 16.83 43.38 -0.15
CA ILE A 408 18.21 43.23 0.25
C ILE A 408 18.76 41.94 -0.31
N ILE A 409 19.76 42.07 -1.17
CA ILE A 409 20.47 40.94 -1.76
C ILE A 409 21.84 40.85 -1.14
N GLU A 410 22.19 39.73 -0.60
CA GLU A 410 23.54 39.42 -0.17
C GLU A 410 24.42 39.16 -1.38
N THR A 411 25.39 40.02 -1.63
CA THR A 411 26.20 40.01 -2.86
C THR A 411 27.04 38.75 -3.02
N LYS A 412 27.57 38.22 -1.91
CA LYS A 412 28.45 37.04 -1.93
C LYS A 412 27.73 35.76 -2.24
N SER A 413 26.56 35.53 -1.65
CA SER A 413 25.72 34.32 -1.89
C SER A 413 24.78 34.51 -3.06
N ASN A 414 24.67 35.74 -3.58
CA ASN A 414 23.67 36.13 -4.58
C ASN A 414 22.22 35.78 -4.14
N THR A 415 21.95 35.89 -2.86
CA THR A 415 20.70 35.51 -2.22
C THR A 415 19.92 36.75 -1.75
N MET A 416 18.64 36.80 -2.10
CA MET A 416 17.71 37.80 -1.58
C MET A 416 17.38 37.46 -0.11
N ILE A 417 17.79 38.32 0.84
CA ILE A 417 17.64 38.06 2.28
C ILE A 417 16.47 38.80 2.91
N ILE A 418 16.05 39.92 2.35
CA ILE A 418 14.87 40.70 2.78
C ILE A 418 14.18 41.21 1.51
N ALA A 419 12.89 41.14 1.51
CA ALA A 419 12.02 41.60 0.44
C ALA A 419 10.73 42.20 1.01
N CYS A 420 9.96 42.83 0.19
CA CYS A 420 8.66 43.39 0.52
C CYS A 420 7.61 42.99 -0.50
N SER A 421 6.36 43.37 -0.29
CA SER A 421 5.23 42.86 -1.09
C SER A 421 5.28 43.23 -2.59
N ASN A 422 6.01 44.29 -2.93
CA ASN A 422 6.19 44.74 -4.30
C ASN A 422 7.62 44.46 -4.86
N THR A 423 8.33 43.55 -4.23
CA THR A 423 9.65 43.08 -4.72
C THR A 423 9.49 42.32 -6.03
N THR A 424 10.36 42.62 -6.98
CA THR A 424 10.57 41.79 -8.17
C THR A 424 11.89 41.02 -8.02
N ILE A 425 11.87 39.70 -8.27
CA ILE A 425 13.07 38.87 -8.13
C ILE A 425 13.92 39.02 -9.40
N PRO A 426 15.13 39.60 -9.32
CA PRO A 426 16.01 39.79 -10.47
C PRO A 426 16.49 38.46 -11.05
N SER A 427 16.70 38.40 -12.37
CA SER A 427 17.28 37.22 -13.02
C SER A 427 18.74 36.98 -12.65
N SER A 428 19.39 37.90 -11.99
CA SER A 428 20.74 37.79 -11.45
C SER A 428 20.82 37.13 -10.07
N VAL A 429 19.68 36.92 -9.38
CA VAL A 429 19.62 36.30 -8.04
C VAL A 429 19.48 34.79 -8.17
N SER A 430 20.23 33.99 -7.39
CA SER A 430 20.20 32.54 -7.44
C SER A 430 19.50 31.89 -6.25
N GLY A 431 19.21 32.63 -5.18
CA GLY A 431 18.58 32.12 -3.98
C GLY A 431 17.67 33.12 -3.27
N ILE A 432 16.72 32.61 -2.49
CA ILE A 432 15.86 33.37 -1.57
C ILE A 432 16.10 32.87 -0.16
N GLY A 433 16.53 33.77 0.71
CA GLY A 433 16.93 33.45 2.09
C GLY A 433 15.77 33.18 3.03
N ASN A 434 16.12 32.71 4.24
CA ASN A 434 15.16 32.48 5.30
C ASN A 434 14.45 33.81 5.69
N LYS A 435 13.11 33.75 5.75
CA LYS A 435 12.24 34.90 6.07
C LYS A 435 12.39 36.12 5.17
N ALA A 436 12.93 35.93 3.95
CA ALA A 436 13.16 37.06 3.03
C ALA A 436 11.88 37.85 2.75
N PHE A 437 10.72 37.22 2.64
CA PHE A 437 9.39 37.81 2.46
C PHE A 437 8.54 37.74 3.73
N TRP A 438 9.13 37.61 4.89
CA TRP A 438 8.38 37.40 6.13
C TRP A 438 7.34 38.50 6.38
N GLY A 439 6.05 38.10 6.46
CA GLY A 439 4.97 39.01 6.80
C GLY A 439 4.52 39.95 5.67
N CYS A 440 4.97 39.71 4.43
CA CYS A 440 4.52 40.46 3.24
C CYS A 440 3.01 40.18 3.00
N SER A 441 2.13 40.78 3.81
CA SER A 441 0.68 40.51 3.78
C SER A 441 -0.02 41.06 2.54
N GLN A 442 0.63 41.94 1.79
CA GLN A 442 0.13 42.47 0.50
C GLN A 442 0.63 41.67 -0.71
N LEU A 443 1.38 40.58 -0.48
CA LEU A 443 1.86 39.71 -1.55
C LEU A 443 0.80 38.64 -1.85
N TYR A 444 0.17 38.71 -3.04
CA TYR A 444 -0.87 37.77 -3.47
C TYR A 444 -0.35 36.69 -4.41
N SER A 445 0.66 37.02 -5.23
CA SER A 445 1.30 36.12 -6.17
C SER A 445 2.78 36.39 -6.24
N ILE A 446 3.60 35.38 -6.50
CA ILE A 446 5.05 35.51 -6.69
C ILE A 446 5.52 34.62 -7.85
N THR A 447 6.41 35.18 -8.68
CA THR A 447 7.10 34.41 -9.72
C THR A 447 8.54 34.12 -9.30
N ILE A 448 8.90 32.86 -9.23
CA ILE A 448 10.26 32.37 -8.98
C ILE A 448 10.92 32.14 -10.36
N PRO A 449 11.89 32.97 -10.75
CA PRO A 449 12.54 32.86 -12.06
C PRO A 449 13.43 31.62 -12.17
N ASN A 450 13.82 31.26 -13.38
CA ASN A 450 14.53 30.01 -13.71
C ASN A 450 15.97 29.94 -13.15
N ASN A 451 16.57 31.03 -12.76
CA ASN A 451 17.91 31.11 -12.16
C ASN A 451 17.94 30.77 -10.66
N ILE A 452 16.78 30.75 -9.98
CA ILE A 452 16.72 30.40 -8.56
C ILE A 452 17.00 28.92 -8.38
N THR A 453 18.00 28.59 -7.59
CA THR A 453 18.38 27.20 -7.27
C THR A 453 17.99 26.78 -5.86
N SER A 454 17.72 27.76 -4.98
CA SER A 454 17.35 27.50 -3.60
C SER A 454 16.44 28.55 -3.02
N ILE A 455 15.47 28.09 -2.21
CA ILE A 455 14.65 28.94 -1.37
C ILE A 455 14.68 28.31 0.04
N ALA A 456 15.02 29.14 1.02
CA ALA A 456 15.11 28.68 2.40
C ALA A 456 13.73 28.43 3.01
N ASN A 457 13.68 27.60 4.03
CA ASN A 457 12.48 27.40 4.83
C ASN A 457 11.99 28.74 5.41
N ASN A 458 10.66 28.87 5.50
CA ASN A 458 10.01 30.07 5.99
C ASN A 458 10.33 31.36 5.20
N ALA A 459 10.87 31.26 3.97
CA ALA A 459 11.14 32.44 3.15
C ALA A 459 9.90 33.34 2.99
N PHE A 460 8.70 32.74 2.88
CA PHE A 460 7.40 33.41 2.74
C PHE A 460 6.53 33.25 4.00
N TYR A 461 7.14 33.08 5.16
CA TYR A 461 6.40 32.90 6.42
C TYR A 461 5.53 34.13 6.73
N LYS A 462 4.26 33.89 7.08
CA LYS A 462 3.24 34.94 7.32
C LYS A 462 2.84 35.76 6.09
N CYS A 463 3.15 35.36 4.88
CA CYS A 463 2.54 35.93 3.68
C CYS A 463 1.07 35.45 3.58
N SER A 464 0.19 35.97 4.46
CA SER A 464 -1.17 35.44 4.64
C SER A 464 -2.05 35.46 3.37
N ASN A 465 -1.76 36.36 2.45
CA ASN A 465 -2.52 36.52 1.20
C ASN A 465 -1.81 35.92 -0.02
N LEU A 466 -0.65 35.29 0.15
CA LEU A 466 0.03 34.61 -0.95
C LEU A 466 -0.72 33.34 -1.31
N THR A 467 -1.51 33.38 -2.36
CA THR A 467 -2.34 32.27 -2.83
C THR A 467 -1.80 31.60 -4.09
N GLU A 468 -0.95 32.28 -4.85
CA GLU A 468 -0.41 31.78 -6.10
C GLU A 468 1.12 31.86 -6.13
N VAL A 469 1.76 30.77 -6.59
CA VAL A 469 3.21 30.71 -6.81
C VAL A 469 3.51 30.17 -8.21
N ILE A 470 4.26 30.95 -9.00
CA ILE A 470 4.72 30.56 -10.33
C ILE A 470 6.19 30.14 -10.20
N LEU A 471 6.47 28.88 -10.50
CA LEU A 471 7.79 28.27 -10.37
C LEU A 471 8.40 27.98 -11.74
N ASN A 472 9.32 28.83 -12.20
CA ASN A 472 10.04 28.62 -13.45
C ASN A 472 11.38 27.90 -13.26
N SER A 473 11.88 27.79 -12.03
CA SER A 473 13.18 27.21 -11.73
C SER A 473 13.17 25.69 -11.73
N ASN A 474 13.75 25.07 -12.76
CA ASN A 474 13.96 23.63 -12.78
C ASN A 474 14.91 23.13 -11.66
N PRO A 475 16.08 23.73 -11.39
CA PRO A 475 16.96 23.31 -10.29
C PRO A 475 16.26 23.34 -8.92
N PHE A 476 15.37 24.31 -8.71
CA PHE A 476 14.64 24.42 -7.46
C PHE A 476 13.55 23.33 -7.35
N VAL A 477 12.70 23.20 -8.37
CA VAL A 477 11.58 22.26 -8.30
C VAL A 477 12.04 20.80 -8.35
N SER A 478 13.14 20.51 -9.06
CA SER A 478 13.66 19.14 -9.22
C SER A 478 14.45 18.63 -8.02
N LYS A 479 14.79 19.50 -7.09
CA LYS A 479 15.52 19.17 -5.87
C LYS A 479 14.67 18.26 -4.96
N ASN A 480 15.30 17.29 -4.32
CA ASN A 480 14.64 16.53 -3.27
C ASN A 480 14.54 17.35 -1.99
N TYR A 481 13.37 17.41 -1.45
CA TYR A 481 13.04 18.07 -0.20
C TYR A 481 12.93 17.03 0.91
N GLY A 482 12.76 17.51 2.12
CA GLY A 482 12.38 16.70 3.26
C GLY A 482 11.05 17.14 3.81
N THR A 483 10.66 16.47 4.85
CA THR A 483 9.39 16.74 5.54
C THR A 483 9.31 18.15 6.13
N ASP A 484 10.43 18.73 6.50
CA ASP A 484 10.52 20.02 7.19
C ASP A 484 10.90 21.18 6.27
N ASN A 485 11.10 20.93 4.99
CA ASN A 485 11.46 21.95 4.02
C ASN A 485 10.72 21.84 2.68
N SER A 486 9.54 21.23 2.68
CA SER A 486 8.62 21.20 1.54
C SER A 486 8.07 22.59 1.19
N PHE A 487 7.36 22.71 0.07
CA PHE A 487 6.83 24.01 -0.38
C PHE A 487 5.86 24.63 0.65
N VAL A 488 5.15 23.82 1.45
CA VAL A 488 4.31 24.34 2.53
C VAL A 488 5.12 25.07 3.60
N THR A 489 6.34 24.61 3.88
CA THR A 489 7.24 25.29 4.83
C THR A 489 7.95 26.48 4.21
N ILE A 490 8.12 26.47 2.89
CA ILE A 490 8.77 27.56 2.14
C ILE A 490 7.78 28.71 1.89
N PHE A 491 6.63 28.41 1.25
CA PHE A 491 5.66 29.41 0.79
C PHE A 491 4.50 29.63 1.76
N GLY A 492 4.27 28.70 2.68
CA GLY A 492 3.17 28.74 3.65
C GLY A 492 1.95 27.91 3.25
N PRO A 493 1.12 27.53 4.23
CA PRO A 493 -0.06 26.68 4.00
C PRO A 493 -1.21 27.40 3.27
N GLN A 494 -1.18 28.72 3.13
CA GLN A 494 -2.21 29.52 2.46
C GLN A 494 -2.12 29.44 0.93
N VAL A 495 -0.97 29.01 0.37
CA VAL A 495 -0.82 28.85 -1.07
C VAL A 495 -1.69 27.68 -1.55
N ASN A 496 -2.55 27.98 -2.49
CA ASN A 496 -3.53 27.04 -3.01
C ASN A 496 -3.40 26.79 -4.53
N ASN A 497 -2.55 27.54 -5.22
CA ASN A 497 -2.29 27.39 -6.64
C ASN A 497 -0.80 27.48 -6.95
N TYR A 498 -0.30 26.51 -7.74
CA TYR A 498 1.06 26.53 -8.27
C TYR A 498 1.05 26.37 -9.79
N ILE A 499 1.88 27.15 -10.46
CA ILE A 499 2.09 27.06 -11.90
C ILE A 499 3.56 26.72 -12.15
N LEU A 500 3.81 25.55 -12.74
CA LEU A 500 5.17 25.09 -13.05
C LEU A 500 5.57 25.46 -14.47
N GLY A 501 6.76 26.06 -14.62
CA GLY A 501 7.32 26.47 -15.90
C GLY A 501 7.68 25.30 -16.81
N ASN A 502 7.74 25.56 -18.13
CA ASN A 502 7.88 24.52 -19.16
C ASN A 502 9.23 23.78 -19.13
N GLU A 503 10.26 24.35 -18.51
CA GLU A 503 11.61 23.75 -18.41
C GLU A 503 11.71 22.71 -17.29
N ILE A 504 10.67 22.55 -16.48
CA ILE A 504 10.69 21.63 -15.35
C ILE A 504 10.45 20.21 -15.85
N LYS A 505 11.46 19.35 -15.61
CA LYS A 505 11.45 17.94 -16.01
C LYS A 505 11.10 17.00 -14.88
N ARG A 506 11.35 17.43 -13.64
CA ARG A 506 11.13 16.61 -12.45
C ARG A 506 10.56 17.45 -11.31
N ILE A 507 9.64 16.89 -10.57
CA ILE A 507 9.25 17.39 -9.25
C ILE A 507 10.02 16.58 -8.20
N GLY A 508 10.79 17.27 -7.37
CA GLY A 508 11.61 16.62 -6.35
C GLY A 508 10.77 15.95 -5.26
N SER A 509 11.38 15.01 -4.57
CA SER A 509 10.75 14.34 -3.42
C SER A 509 10.32 15.35 -2.36
N TYR A 510 9.15 15.15 -1.75
CA TYR A 510 8.54 16.03 -0.74
C TYR A 510 8.25 17.46 -1.18
N ALA A 511 8.36 17.85 -2.44
CA ALA A 511 8.21 19.24 -2.87
C ALA A 511 6.89 19.87 -2.37
N PHE A 512 5.75 19.24 -2.60
CA PHE A 512 4.43 19.69 -2.14
C PHE A 512 3.92 18.92 -0.91
N ASN A 513 4.82 18.24 -0.19
CA ASN A 513 4.41 17.45 0.97
C ASN A 513 3.65 18.30 1.99
N LYS A 514 2.46 17.81 2.39
CA LYS A 514 1.55 18.48 3.34
C LYS A 514 1.05 19.87 2.90
N CYS A 515 1.04 20.17 1.61
CA CYS A 515 0.34 21.33 1.08
C CYS A 515 -1.19 21.09 1.17
N ASN A 516 -1.72 21.07 2.39
CA ASN A 516 -3.12 20.67 2.64
C ASN A 516 -4.15 21.55 1.93
N ASN A 517 -3.84 22.83 1.72
CA ASN A 517 -4.74 23.80 1.07
C ASN A 517 -4.54 23.90 -0.45
N LEU A 518 -3.66 23.10 -1.01
CA LEU A 518 -3.43 23.07 -2.45
C LEU A 518 -4.68 22.66 -3.20
N LEU A 519 -5.19 23.56 -4.07
CA LEU A 519 -6.38 23.31 -4.89
C LEU A 519 -6.00 22.89 -6.32
N SER A 520 -4.93 23.47 -6.86
CA SER A 520 -4.50 23.21 -8.24
C SER A 520 -2.99 23.33 -8.41
N VAL A 521 -2.47 22.50 -9.32
CA VAL A 521 -1.10 22.60 -9.83
C VAL A 521 -1.14 22.47 -11.36
N SER A 522 -0.60 23.46 -12.04
CA SER A 522 -0.41 23.37 -13.51
C SER A 522 0.95 22.72 -13.78
N LEU A 523 0.93 21.50 -14.30
CA LEU A 523 2.12 20.73 -14.64
C LEU A 523 2.55 20.99 -16.10
N PRO A 524 3.87 21.15 -16.39
CA PRO A 524 4.34 21.34 -17.75
C PRO A 524 4.24 20.08 -18.60
N LYS A 525 4.03 20.25 -19.91
CA LYS A 525 3.88 19.13 -20.86
C LYS A 525 5.11 18.23 -20.96
N GLY A 526 6.28 18.73 -20.55
CA GLY A 526 7.56 18.02 -20.61
C GLY A 526 8.00 17.38 -19.28
N LEU A 527 7.14 17.32 -18.25
CA LEU A 527 7.47 16.70 -16.98
C LEU A 527 7.65 15.18 -17.12
N GLU A 528 8.75 14.64 -16.65
CA GLU A 528 9.16 13.25 -16.82
C GLU A 528 8.99 12.41 -15.54
N SER A 529 9.12 13.03 -14.35
CA SER A 529 8.98 12.31 -13.09
C SER A 529 8.41 13.13 -11.94
N ILE A 530 7.70 12.45 -11.03
CA ILE A 530 7.20 12.98 -9.77
C ILE A 530 7.85 12.17 -8.65
N GLY A 531 8.64 12.85 -7.82
CA GLY A 531 9.45 12.24 -6.76
C GLY A 531 8.63 11.73 -5.58
N SER A 532 9.30 10.97 -4.74
CA SER A 532 8.69 10.33 -3.56
C SER A 532 8.09 11.36 -2.61
N TYR A 533 6.86 11.11 -2.13
CA TYR A 533 6.09 12.02 -1.27
C TYR A 533 5.85 13.41 -1.86
N ALA A 534 6.04 13.61 -3.17
CA ALA A 534 5.99 14.95 -3.76
C ALA A 534 4.69 15.69 -3.45
N PHE A 535 3.53 15.04 -3.50
CA PHE A 535 2.22 15.59 -3.18
C PHE A 535 1.58 14.95 -1.94
N SER A 536 2.36 14.22 -1.13
CA SER A 536 1.78 13.53 0.03
C SER A 536 1.12 14.51 0.99
N GLY A 537 -0.13 14.22 1.38
CA GLY A 537 -0.92 15.05 2.28
C GLY A 537 -1.54 16.29 1.64
N CYS A 538 -1.61 16.40 0.31
CA CYS A 538 -2.33 17.47 -0.38
C CYS A 538 -3.84 17.23 -0.32
N ASN A 539 -4.46 17.41 0.86
CA ASN A 539 -5.81 16.98 1.14
C ASN A 539 -6.92 17.66 0.32
N ASN A 540 -6.68 18.88 -0.15
CA ASN A 540 -7.66 19.65 -0.92
C ASN A 540 -7.44 19.58 -2.44
N LEU A 541 -6.38 18.91 -2.90
CA LEU A 541 -6.12 18.71 -4.32
C LEU A 541 -7.15 17.74 -4.90
N SER A 542 -8.15 18.29 -5.58
CA SER A 542 -9.27 17.48 -6.07
C SER A 542 -9.00 16.84 -7.44
N THR A 543 -8.19 17.48 -8.26
CA THR A 543 -7.80 17.00 -9.59
C THR A 543 -6.38 17.43 -9.93
N ILE A 544 -5.67 16.58 -10.66
CA ILE A 544 -4.36 16.92 -11.26
C ILE A 544 -4.26 16.26 -12.63
N THR A 545 -3.80 17.02 -13.61
CA THR A 545 -3.59 16.49 -14.97
C THR A 545 -2.13 16.11 -15.16
N LEU A 546 -1.87 14.81 -15.25
CA LEU A 546 -0.53 14.28 -15.50
C LEU A 546 -0.19 14.36 -16.99
N PRO A 547 0.98 14.92 -17.37
CA PRO A 547 1.36 15.06 -18.77
C PRO A 547 1.79 13.72 -19.38
N LYS A 548 1.64 13.60 -20.70
CA LYS A 548 1.98 12.38 -21.45
C LYS A 548 3.47 12.02 -21.46
N SER A 549 4.34 12.91 -21.03
CA SER A 549 5.78 12.67 -20.88
C SER A 549 6.16 12.01 -19.56
N LEU A 550 5.21 11.98 -18.61
CA LEU A 550 5.48 11.45 -17.26
C LEU A 550 5.72 9.94 -17.31
N SER A 551 6.94 9.51 -16.99
CA SER A 551 7.35 8.11 -17.03
C SER A 551 7.42 7.47 -15.63
N SER A 552 7.44 8.28 -14.56
CA SER A 552 7.62 7.79 -13.21
C SER A 552 6.75 8.53 -12.20
N ILE A 553 6.03 7.76 -11.38
CA ILE A 553 5.34 8.17 -10.16
C ILE A 553 6.00 7.40 -9.03
N GLU A 554 6.81 8.11 -8.23
CA GLU A 554 7.62 7.47 -7.20
C GLU A 554 6.81 7.12 -5.93
N PHE A 555 7.51 6.53 -4.96
CA PHE A 555 6.98 6.07 -3.68
C PHE A 555 6.18 7.17 -2.95
N SER A 556 4.97 6.85 -2.50
CA SER A 556 4.08 7.76 -1.76
C SER A 556 3.80 9.12 -2.42
N ALA A 557 3.98 9.24 -3.74
CA ALA A 557 3.92 10.53 -4.44
C ALA A 557 2.63 11.32 -4.18
N PHE A 558 1.48 10.65 -4.07
CA PHE A 558 0.16 11.22 -3.77
C PHE A 558 -0.48 10.62 -2.50
N CYS A 559 0.34 10.08 -1.60
CA CYS A 559 -0.16 9.52 -0.34
C CYS A 559 -0.97 10.57 0.44
N ASP A 560 -2.11 10.16 1.01
CA ASP A 560 -3.03 11.06 1.76
C ASP A 560 -3.59 12.25 0.95
N CYS A 561 -3.64 12.17 -0.38
CA CYS A 561 -4.36 13.14 -1.20
C CYS A 561 -5.88 12.87 -1.14
N LYS A 562 -6.47 13.11 0.04
CA LYS A 562 -7.88 12.75 0.32
C LYS A 562 -8.89 13.47 -0.58
N GLY A 563 -8.56 14.67 -1.06
CA GLY A 563 -9.41 15.42 -1.98
C GLY A 563 -9.45 14.89 -3.41
N LEU A 564 -8.47 14.07 -3.81
CA LEU A 564 -8.32 13.61 -5.19
C LEU A 564 -9.47 12.69 -5.58
N THR A 565 -10.27 13.15 -6.56
CA THR A 565 -11.46 12.41 -7.02
C THR A 565 -11.20 11.56 -8.26
N THR A 566 -10.33 12.04 -9.13
CA THR A 566 -10.00 11.38 -10.40
C THR A 566 -8.52 11.51 -10.69
N ILE A 567 -7.92 10.46 -11.24
CA ILE A 567 -6.56 10.50 -11.79
C ILE A 567 -6.48 9.66 -13.06
N THR A 568 -5.81 10.21 -14.07
CA THR A 568 -5.46 9.47 -15.29
C THR A 568 -3.96 9.30 -15.35
N ILE A 569 -3.49 8.08 -15.26
CA ILE A 569 -2.07 7.74 -15.36
C ILE A 569 -1.69 7.68 -16.84
N PRO A 570 -0.66 8.42 -17.30
CA PRO A 570 -0.24 8.43 -18.70
C PRO A 570 0.34 7.09 -19.17
N ASN A 571 0.20 6.80 -20.46
CA ASN A 571 0.73 5.59 -21.11
C ASN A 571 2.28 5.53 -21.17
N SER A 572 2.98 6.48 -20.63
CA SER A 572 4.43 6.48 -20.46
C SER A 572 4.89 5.91 -19.11
N VAL A 573 3.97 5.77 -18.15
CA VAL A 573 4.27 5.24 -16.82
C VAL A 573 4.33 3.72 -16.89
N THR A 574 5.46 3.15 -16.43
CA THR A 574 5.69 1.70 -16.44
C THR A 574 5.53 1.03 -15.08
N ALA A 575 5.58 1.80 -14.00
CA ALA A 575 5.38 1.29 -12.65
C ALA A 575 4.67 2.33 -11.78
N ILE A 576 3.79 1.86 -10.90
CA ILE A 576 3.15 2.67 -9.88
C ILE A 576 3.85 2.39 -8.57
N GLY A 577 4.55 3.40 -8.06
CA GLY A 577 5.38 3.26 -6.86
C GLY A 577 4.58 2.88 -5.62
N GLY A 578 5.25 2.26 -4.69
CA GLY A 578 4.63 1.85 -3.42
C GLY A 578 4.00 3.02 -2.68
N TYR A 579 2.82 2.82 -2.12
CA TYR A 579 2.04 3.85 -1.40
C TYR A 579 1.67 5.08 -2.25
N ALA A 580 1.86 5.03 -3.57
CA ALA A 580 1.74 6.22 -4.43
C ALA A 580 0.42 6.97 -4.24
N PHE A 581 -0.69 6.26 -4.08
CA PHE A 581 -2.04 6.81 -3.85
C PHE A 581 -2.65 6.31 -2.53
N LEU A 582 -1.79 5.93 -1.56
CA LEU A 582 -2.26 5.49 -0.25
C LEU A 582 -3.24 6.51 0.35
N ARG A 583 -4.42 6.04 0.77
CA ARG A 583 -5.46 6.84 1.41
C ARG A 583 -5.96 8.05 0.59
N CYS A 584 -5.95 7.93 -0.74
CA CYS A 584 -6.71 8.83 -1.60
C CYS A 584 -8.21 8.49 -1.50
N SER A 585 -8.81 8.80 -0.35
CA SER A 585 -10.12 8.27 0.07
C SER A 585 -11.28 8.67 -0.84
N ASN A 586 -11.20 9.80 -1.54
CA ASN A 586 -12.24 10.27 -2.45
C ASN A 586 -12.02 9.85 -3.91
N LEU A 587 -11.00 9.06 -4.19
CA LEU A 587 -10.70 8.60 -5.55
C LEU A 587 -11.80 7.65 -6.04
N THR A 588 -12.61 8.13 -6.97
CA THR A 588 -13.75 7.38 -7.54
C THR A 588 -13.42 6.73 -8.88
N THR A 589 -12.44 7.27 -9.60
CA THR A 589 -12.03 6.77 -10.92
C THR A 589 -10.52 6.64 -10.98
N LEU A 590 -10.08 5.45 -11.36
CA LEU A 590 -8.68 5.11 -11.56
C LEU A 590 -8.54 4.41 -12.92
N SER A 591 -7.64 4.91 -13.77
CA SER A 591 -7.26 4.24 -15.00
C SER A 591 -5.79 3.88 -14.95
N VAL A 592 -5.49 2.59 -14.84
CA VAL A 592 -4.13 2.06 -14.98
C VAL A 592 -3.91 1.74 -16.46
N PRO A 593 -2.91 2.34 -17.13
CA PRO A 593 -2.69 2.10 -18.55
C PRO A 593 -1.93 0.80 -18.82
N ASN A 594 -2.03 0.30 -20.06
CA ASN A 594 -1.35 -0.92 -20.53
C ASN A 594 0.18 -0.77 -20.68
N SER A 595 0.76 0.31 -20.19
CA SER A 595 2.21 0.49 -20.05
C SER A 595 2.73 0.06 -18.70
N VAL A 596 1.84 -0.04 -17.71
CA VAL A 596 2.23 -0.37 -16.33
C VAL A 596 2.54 -1.85 -16.23
N ILE A 597 3.74 -2.17 -15.76
CA ILE A 597 4.24 -3.53 -15.57
C ILE A 597 4.08 -3.97 -14.12
N SER A 598 4.23 -3.04 -13.17
CA SER A 598 4.09 -3.34 -11.73
C SER A 598 3.24 -2.32 -11.00
N ILE A 599 2.44 -2.81 -10.07
CA ILE A 599 1.76 -2.01 -9.06
C ILE A 599 2.39 -2.39 -7.73
N GLU A 600 3.07 -1.43 -7.12
CA GLU A 600 3.81 -1.73 -5.91
C GLU A 600 2.89 -1.73 -4.67
N GLU A 601 3.52 -2.00 -3.57
CA GLU A 601 2.88 -2.15 -2.27
C GLU A 601 2.04 -0.95 -1.84
N TYR A 602 0.88 -1.20 -1.25
CA TYR A 602 -0.03 -0.16 -0.75
C TYR A 602 -0.36 0.94 -1.78
N ALA A 603 -0.08 0.73 -3.08
CA ALA A 603 -0.18 1.78 -4.09
C ALA A 603 -1.52 2.51 -4.07
N PHE A 604 -2.64 1.81 -3.86
CA PHE A 604 -4.01 2.33 -3.80
C PHE A 604 -4.71 1.98 -2.49
N SER A 605 -3.96 1.56 -1.46
CA SER A 605 -4.57 1.19 -0.18
C SER A 605 -5.34 2.36 0.43
N GLY A 606 -6.54 2.09 0.95
CA GLY A 606 -7.40 3.11 1.56
C GLY A 606 -8.04 4.08 0.56
N CYS A 607 -8.09 3.77 -0.74
CA CYS A 607 -8.90 4.48 -1.72
C CYS A 607 -10.37 4.08 -1.52
N SER A 608 -10.98 4.56 -0.43
CA SER A 608 -12.26 4.06 0.08
C SER A 608 -13.45 4.32 -0.83
N SER A 609 -13.38 5.30 -1.74
CA SER A 609 -14.44 5.59 -2.70
C SER A 609 -14.27 4.88 -4.05
N LEU A 610 -13.22 4.06 -4.23
CA LEU A 610 -12.96 3.36 -5.49
C LEU A 610 -13.90 2.15 -5.63
N PRO A 611 -14.82 2.11 -6.60
CA PRO A 611 -15.82 1.04 -6.69
C PRO A 611 -15.33 -0.20 -7.43
N SER A 612 -14.37 -0.03 -8.33
CA SER A 612 -13.83 -1.11 -9.14
C SER A 612 -12.36 -0.90 -9.46
N ALA A 613 -11.62 -1.99 -9.63
CA ALA A 613 -10.23 -1.99 -10.10
C ALA A 613 -10.11 -2.85 -11.36
N THR A 614 -9.43 -2.32 -12.38
CA THR A 614 -9.00 -3.09 -13.54
C THR A 614 -7.49 -3.19 -13.51
N ILE A 615 -6.99 -4.41 -13.61
CA ILE A 615 -5.58 -4.77 -13.66
C ILE A 615 -5.28 -5.12 -15.11
N PRO A 616 -4.56 -4.24 -15.84
CA PRO A 616 -4.23 -4.47 -17.24
C PRO A 616 -3.39 -5.72 -17.47
N ASN A 617 -3.46 -6.27 -18.66
CA ASN A 617 -2.69 -7.46 -19.03
C ASN A 617 -1.16 -7.22 -19.02
N SER A 618 -0.71 -6.00 -19.12
CA SER A 618 0.70 -5.62 -19.00
C SER A 618 1.26 -5.75 -17.58
N VAL A 619 0.41 -5.71 -16.55
CA VAL A 619 0.85 -5.80 -15.15
C VAL A 619 1.23 -7.24 -14.84
N VAL A 620 2.48 -7.48 -14.50
CA VAL A 620 2.98 -8.82 -14.13
C VAL A 620 3.13 -9.03 -12.63
N SER A 621 3.11 -7.94 -11.84
CA SER A 621 3.24 -8.04 -10.39
C SER A 621 2.41 -7.00 -9.64
N ILE A 622 1.82 -7.43 -8.53
CA ILE A 622 1.08 -6.58 -7.62
C ILE A 622 1.61 -6.76 -6.20
N GLY A 623 1.99 -5.65 -5.60
CA GLY A 623 2.50 -5.57 -4.23
C GLY A 623 1.43 -5.85 -3.18
N SER A 624 1.89 -6.16 -1.97
CA SER A 624 1.02 -6.38 -0.83
C SER A 624 0.18 -5.16 -0.51
N TYR A 625 -1.06 -5.40 -0.11
CA TYR A 625 -2.00 -4.33 0.25
C TYR A 625 -2.26 -3.30 -0.84
N ALA A 626 -1.91 -3.57 -2.09
CA ALA A 626 -1.99 -2.57 -3.16
C ALA A 626 -3.38 -1.91 -3.26
N TYR A 627 -4.46 -2.62 -3.00
CA TYR A 627 -5.85 -2.14 -2.98
C TYR A 627 -6.55 -2.37 -1.64
N SER A 628 -5.81 -2.62 -0.56
CA SER A 628 -6.42 -2.89 0.75
C SER A 628 -7.22 -1.70 1.27
N ASN A 629 -8.20 -1.97 2.15
CA ASN A 629 -9.03 -0.94 2.78
C ASN A 629 -9.80 -0.03 1.78
N CYS A 630 -10.03 -0.51 0.56
CA CYS A 630 -10.90 0.15 -0.43
C CYS A 630 -12.36 -0.22 -0.15
N SER A 631 -13.00 0.47 0.80
CA SER A 631 -14.32 0.09 1.36
C SER A 631 -15.49 0.16 0.36
N SER A 632 -15.29 0.73 -0.83
CA SER A 632 -16.27 0.70 -1.91
C SER A 632 -15.93 -0.29 -3.03
N LEU A 633 -14.77 -0.95 -2.97
CA LEU A 633 -14.28 -1.82 -4.03
C LEU A 633 -15.05 -3.14 -4.05
N SER A 634 -16.03 -3.22 -4.92
CA SER A 634 -16.91 -4.40 -5.07
C SER A 634 -16.58 -5.25 -6.29
N SER A 635 -15.81 -4.73 -7.24
CA SER A 635 -15.50 -5.43 -8.48
C SER A 635 -14.01 -5.32 -8.86
N VAL A 636 -13.43 -6.45 -9.25
CA VAL A 636 -12.05 -6.54 -9.76
C VAL A 636 -12.07 -7.25 -11.11
N VAL A 637 -11.33 -6.66 -12.06
CA VAL A 637 -11.10 -7.25 -13.38
C VAL A 637 -9.60 -7.42 -13.58
N ILE A 638 -9.15 -8.65 -13.68
CA ILE A 638 -7.80 -8.99 -14.15
C ILE A 638 -7.94 -9.29 -15.64
N GLU A 639 -7.39 -8.41 -16.50
CA GLU A 639 -7.56 -8.54 -17.96
C GLU A 639 -6.91 -9.83 -18.51
N ASP A 640 -7.43 -10.29 -19.63
CA ASP A 640 -6.89 -11.45 -20.36
C ASP A 640 -5.42 -11.19 -20.76
N GLY A 641 -4.57 -12.20 -20.58
CA GLY A 641 -3.15 -12.14 -20.88
C GLY A 641 -2.51 -13.52 -20.88
N GLU A 642 -1.35 -13.65 -21.49
CA GLU A 642 -0.59 -14.90 -21.51
C GLU A 642 0.33 -15.00 -20.28
N ASP A 643 0.83 -13.86 -19.80
CA ASP A 643 1.73 -13.80 -18.66
C ASP A 643 0.98 -13.97 -17.34
N LYS A 644 1.52 -14.79 -16.46
CA LYS A 644 1.02 -15.00 -15.11
C LYS A 644 1.11 -13.70 -14.30
N LEU A 645 0.04 -13.34 -13.61
CA LEU A 645 0.04 -12.20 -12.69
C LEU A 645 0.47 -12.64 -11.30
N GLU A 646 1.59 -12.15 -10.83
CA GLU A 646 2.10 -12.47 -9.50
C GLU A 646 1.60 -11.46 -8.45
N PHE A 647 0.88 -11.98 -7.46
CA PHE A 647 0.55 -11.24 -6.25
C PHE A 647 1.63 -11.45 -5.21
N SER A 648 2.09 -10.36 -4.63
CA SER A 648 3.08 -10.41 -3.55
C SER A 648 2.59 -11.20 -2.35
N ASP A 649 1.29 -11.19 -2.11
CA ASP A 649 0.61 -12.02 -1.11
C ASP A 649 -0.91 -11.88 -1.19
N GLY A 650 -1.65 -12.56 -0.32
CA GLY A 650 -3.11 -12.52 -0.27
C GLY A 650 -3.74 -11.25 0.31
N THR A 651 -3.00 -10.18 0.50
CA THR A 651 -3.50 -8.98 1.15
C THR A 651 -3.82 -7.85 0.21
N THR A 652 -3.57 -8.07 -1.08
CA THR A 652 -3.80 -7.04 -2.09
C THR A 652 -5.17 -6.36 -1.93
N PHE A 653 -6.24 -7.13 -1.67
CA PHE A 653 -7.61 -6.65 -1.51
C PHE A 653 -8.11 -6.74 -0.07
N TYR A 654 -7.22 -6.77 0.91
CA TYR A 654 -7.61 -6.88 2.32
C TYR A 654 -8.61 -5.79 2.72
N ASP A 655 -9.69 -6.19 3.42
CA ASP A 655 -10.77 -5.29 3.87
C ASP A 655 -11.48 -4.53 2.73
N CYS A 656 -11.65 -5.20 1.57
CA CYS A 656 -12.47 -4.73 0.47
C CYS A 656 -13.76 -5.54 0.39
N PRO A 657 -14.94 -4.93 0.12
CA PRO A 657 -16.21 -5.66 0.00
C PRO A 657 -16.39 -6.27 -1.39
N LEU A 658 -15.44 -7.09 -1.83
CA LEU A 658 -15.47 -7.71 -3.16
C LEU A 658 -16.70 -8.60 -3.33
N GLN A 659 -17.38 -8.43 -4.47
CA GLN A 659 -18.54 -9.22 -4.90
C GLN A 659 -18.31 -9.90 -6.24
N ASN A 660 -17.66 -9.22 -7.17
CA ASN A 660 -17.50 -9.69 -8.55
C ASN A 660 -16.03 -9.68 -8.93
N VAL A 661 -15.53 -10.81 -9.41
CA VAL A 661 -14.14 -10.96 -9.82
C VAL A 661 -14.07 -11.61 -11.21
N TYR A 662 -13.38 -10.97 -12.14
CA TYR A 662 -12.99 -11.55 -13.41
C TYR A 662 -11.49 -11.83 -13.40
N ILE A 663 -11.11 -13.07 -13.72
CA ILE A 663 -9.72 -13.53 -13.78
C ILE A 663 -9.45 -13.97 -15.22
N GLY A 664 -8.76 -13.13 -15.99
CA GLY A 664 -8.49 -13.36 -17.41
C GLY A 664 -7.23 -14.17 -17.68
N ARG A 665 -6.40 -14.47 -16.69
CA ARG A 665 -5.12 -15.20 -16.83
C ARG A 665 -4.72 -15.85 -15.52
N ASN A 666 -3.75 -16.78 -15.58
CA ASN A 666 -3.23 -17.43 -14.38
C ASN A 666 -2.71 -16.40 -13.38
N ILE A 667 -2.99 -16.63 -12.10
CA ILE A 667 -2.48 -15.80 -11.00
C ILE A 667 -1.50 -16.62 -10.15
N GLY A 668 -0.50 -15.94 -9.61
CA GLY A 668 0.47 -16.53 -8.70
C GLY A 668 0.50 -15.78 -7.38
N TYR A 669 0.76 -16.51 -6.32
CA TYR A 669 0.94 -15.98 -4.98
C TYR A 669 1.76 -16.96 -4.15
N PRO A 670 2.55 -16.51 -3.19
CA PRO A 670 3.29 -17.40 -2.32
C PRO A 670 2.36 -18.14 -1.37
N SER A 671 2.59 -19.43 -1.26
CA SER A 671 2.09 -20.30 -0.20
C SER A 671 0.66 -20.08 0.26
N ASN A 672 -0.32 -20.60 -0.51
CA ASN A 672 -1.68 -20.81 -0.05
C ASN A 672 -2.42 -19.52 0.39
N ASN A 673 -2.10 -18.42 -0.24
CA ASN A 673 -2.54 -17.09 0.16
C ASN A 673 -3.15 -16.31 -0.97
N SER A 674 -4.15 -16.90 -1.56
CA SER A 674 -4.95 -16.24 -2.59
C SER A 674 -5.38 -14.85 -2.17
N PRO A 675 -5.32 -13.86 -3.07
CA PRO A 675 -5.81 -12.50 -2.81
C PRO A 675 -7.32 -12.46 -2.52
N PHE A 676 -8.06 -13.56 -2.78
CA PHE A 676 -9.52 -13.64 -2.59
C PHE A 676 -9.93 -14.33 -1.29
N LYS A 677 -9.03 -14.97 -0.59
CA LYS A 677 -9.32 -15.86 0.54
C LYS A 677 -10.01 -15.20 1.74
N ASN A 678 -9.82 -13.90 1.93
CA ASN A 678 -10.46 -13.18 3.03
C ASN A 678 -11.88 -12.70 2.72
N HIS A 679 -12.36 -12.92 1.49
CA HIS A 679 -13.65 -12.44 1.01
C HIS A 679 -14.74 -13.50 1.06
N LYS A 680 -14.70 -14.39 2.06
CA LYS A 680 -15.54 -15.60 2.17
C LYS A 680 -17.04 -15.31 2.12
N GLU A 681 -17.46 -14.22 2.70
CA GLU A 681 -18.87 -13.81 2.78
C GLU A 681 -19.19 -12.68 1.77
N GLY A 682 -18.23 -12.28 0.93
CA GLY A 682 -18.39 -11.16 0.01
C GLY A 682 -18.58 -11.57 -1.44
N ILE A 683 -17.67 -12.39 -1.97
CA ILE A 683 -17.62 -12.72 -3.39
C ILE A 683 -18.80 -13.62 -3.77
N GLU A 684 -19.60 -13.14 -4.74
CA GLU A 684 -20.80 -13.79 -5.26
C GLU A 684 -20.59 -14.34 -6.68
N SER A 685 -19.67 -13.74 -7.45
CA SER A 685 -19.40 -14.13 -8.84
C SER A 685 -17.90 -14.16 -9.12
N ILE A 686 -17.45 -15.28 -9.70
CA ILE A 686 -16.12 -15.43 -10.30
C ILE A 686 -16.29 -15.88 -11.74
N ILE A 687 -15.61 -15.20 -12.64
CA ILE A 687 -15.56 -15.56 -14.06
C ILE A 687 -14.10 -15.77 -14.43
N LEU A 688 -13.79 -16.96 -14.98
CA LEU A 688 -12.47 -17.31 -15.48
C LEU A 688 -12.40 -17.09 -16.99
N GLY A 689 -11.42 -16.32 -17.44
CA GLY A 689 -11.12 -16.10 -18.84
C GLY A 689 -10.50 -17.32 -19.51
N GLU A 690 -10.41 -17.29 -20.84
CA GLU A 690 -9.91 -18.43 -21.63
C GLU A 690 -8.42 -18.72 -21.43
N ASN A 691 -7.63 -17.74 -20.97
CA ASN A 691 -6.19 -17.90 -20.71
C ASN A 691 -5.87 -18.48 -19.32
N VAL A 692 -6.90 -18.77 -18.53
CA VAL A 692 -6.71 -19.46 -17.24
C VAL A 692 -6.54 -20.94 -17.50
N THR A 693 -5.32 -21.43 -17.29
CA THR A 693 -4.95 -22.84 -17.49
C THR A 693 -4.76 -23.60 -16.18
N GLU A 694 -4.64 -22.90 -15.07
CA GLU A 694 -4.41 -23.47 -13.75
C GLU A 694 -5.15 -22.67 -12.70
N ILE A 695 -5.81 -23.35 -11.76
CA ILE A 695 -6.33 -22.78 -10.53
C ILE A 695 -5.40 -23.23 -9.41
N SER A 696 -4.77 -22.26 -8.80
CA SER A 696 -3.73 -22.49 -7.79
C SER A 696 -4.31 -22.98 -6.46
N ASN A 697 -3.40 -23.46 -5.60
CA ASN A 697 -3.76 -23.99 -4.30
C ASN A 697 -4.54 -22.97 -3.44
N GLU A 698 -5.73 -23.34 -2.96
CA GLU A 698 -6.64 -22.49 -2.18
C GLU A 698 -7.10 -21.20 -2.86
N GLU A 699 -7.08 -21.12 -4.17
CA GLU A 699 -7.38 -19.87 -4.88
C GLU A 699 -8.74 -19.28 -4.47
N PHE A 700 -9.75 -20.12 -4.33
CA PHE A 700 -11.12 -19.73 -3.98
C PHE A 700 -11.59 -20.35 -2.66
N TYR A 701 -10.67 -20.61 -1.75
CA TYR A 701 -10.94 -21.27 -0.49
C TYR A 701 -12.02 -20.56 0.34
N GLY A 702 -13.09 -21.27 0.66
CA GLY A 702 -14.13 -20.82 1.60
C GLY A 702 -15.03 -19.72 1.08
N LEU A 703 -15.10 -19.47 -0.24
CA LEU A 703 -16.01 -18.50 -0.83
C LEU A 703 -17.44 -19.01 -0.84
N LYS A 704 -18.20 -18.76 0.21
CA LYS A 704 -19.48 -19.41 0.50
C LYS A 704 -20.65 -18.99 -0.39
N LYS A 705 -20.55 -17.83 -1.04
CA LYS A 705 -21.68 -17.29 -1.83
C LYS A 705 -21.61 -17.62 -3.32
N ILE A 706 -20.55 -18.23 -3.80
CA ILE A 706 -20.44 -18.62 -5.20
C ILE A 706 -21.42 -19.77 -5.47
N ALA A 707 -22.44 -19.50 -6.28
CA ALA A 707 -23.46 -20.50 -6.61
C ALA A 707 -23.07 -21.41 -7.79
N SER A 708 -22.29 -20.91 -8.73
CA SER A 708 -21.75 -21.63 -9.87
C SER A 708 -20.40 -21.05 -10.30
N VAL A 709 -19.56 -21.88 -10.90
CA VAL A 709 -18.28 -21.47 -11.50
C VAL A 709 -18.20 -22.06 -12.91
N ALA A 710 -18.03 -21.18 -13.90
CA ALA A 710 -17.72 -21.60 -15.27
C ALA A 710 -16.20 -21.76 -15.36
N LEU A 711 -15.75 -23.02 -15.36
CA LEU A 711 -14.33 -23.34 -15.54
C LEU A 711 -13.92 -23.13 -17.01
N SER A 712 -12.75 -22.54 -17.22
CA SER A 712 -12.18 -22.34 -18.56
C SER A 712 -12.00 -23.67 -19.30
N LYS A 713 -12.38 -23.73 -20.57
CA LYS A 713 -12.13 -24.90 -21.42
C LYS A 713 -10.64 -25.24 -21.58
N ASN A 714 -9.78 -24.23 -21.43
CA ASN A 714 -8.33 -24.40 -21.51
C ASN A 714 -7.69 -24.77 -20.16
N LEU A 715 -8.50 -24.90 -19.12
CA LEU A 715 -8.01 -25.29 -17.80
C LEU A 715 -7.39 -26.71 -17.86
N LYS A 716 -6.19 -26.83 -17.28
CA LYS A 716 -5.42 -28.06 -17.20
C LYS A 716 -5.33 -28.61 -15.79
N LYS A 717 -5.29 -27.74 -14.81
CA LYS A 717 -5.03 -28.14 -13.43
C LYS A 717 -5.90 -27.38 -12.44
N ILE A 718 -6.42 -28.10 -11.45
CA ILE A 718 -7.07 -27.56 -10.26
C ILE A 718 -6.28 -28.05 -9.06
N GLU A 719 -5.59 -27.16 -8.38
CA GLU A 719 -4.73 -27.56 -7.27
C GLU A 719 -5.51 -27.85 -5.99
N SER A 720 -4.76 -28.28 -4.96
CA SER A 720 -5.34 -28.68 -3.68
C SER A 720 -6.15 -27.54 -3.05
N MET A 721 -7.33 -27.90 -2.50
CA MET A 721 -8.24 -26.98 -1.79
C MET A 721 -8.68 -25.76 -2.60
N ALA A 722 -8.54 -25.76 -3.90
CA ALA A 722 -8.85 -24.61 -4.75
C ALA A 722 -10.26 -24.04 -4.50
N PHE A 723 -11.27 -24.87 -4.26
CA PHE A 723 -12.65 -24.51 -3.93
C PHE A 723 -13.11 -25.08 -2.58
N TYR A 724 -12.20 -25.38 -1.68
CA TYR A 724 -12.54 -25.92 -0.38
C TYR A 724 -13.54 -25.03 0.36
N GLY A 725 -14.68 -25.60 0.81
CA GLY A 725 -15.67 -24.87 1.56
C GLY A 725 -16.46 -23.83 0.77
N CYS A 726 -16.54 -23.94 -0.55
CA CYS A 726 -17.43 -23.13 -1.39
C CYS A 726 -18.87 -23.63 -1.22
N GLU A 727 -19.48 -23.29 -0.09
CA GLU A 727 -20.78 -23.82 0.35
C GLU A 727 -21.94 -23.47 -0.60
N GLY A 728 -21.84 -22.38 -1.37
CA GLY A 728 -22.88 -21.94 -2.30
C GLY A 728 -22.95 -22.76 -3.58
N LEU A 729 -21.88 -23.48 -3.92
CA LEU A 729 -21.77 -24.23 -5.19
C LEU A 729 -22.78 -25.39 -5.20
N THR A 730 -23.65 -25.43 -6.20
CA THR A 730 -24.70 -26.45 -6.33
C THR A 730 -24.42 -27.49 -7.40
N GLU A 731 -23.70 -27.09 -8.44
CA GLU A 731 -23.31 -27.93 -9.58
C GLU A 731 -21.88 -27.59 -9.99
N LEU A 732 -21.20 -28.57 -10.57
CA LEU A 732 -19.83 -28.43 -11.05
C LEU A 732 -19.64 -29.22 -12.35
N THR A 733 -19.13 -28.53 -13.35
CA THR A 733 -18.67 -29.17 -14.59
C THR A 733 -17.15 -29.05 -14.68
N ILE A 734 -16.45 -30.18 -14.76
CA ILE A 734 -15.01 -30.28 -14.98
C ILE A 734 -14.76 -30.41 -16.49
N PRO A 735 -14.19 -29.41 -17.15
CA PRO A 735 -13.94 -29.43 -18.58
C PRO A 735 -13.03 -30.58 -19.00
N GLY A 736 -13.21 -31.07 -20.25
CA GLY A 736 -12.41 -32.13 -20.82
C GLY A 736 -10.90 -31.83 -20.87
N GLY A 737 -10.51 -30.56 -20.81
CA GLY A 737 -9.13 -30.11 -20.79
C GLY A 737 -8.39 -30.35 -19.48
N VAL A 738 -9.09 -30.50 -18.36
CA VAL A 738 -8.49 -30.66 -17.01
C VAL A 738 -7.87 -32.06 -16.90
N ILE A 739 -6.59 -32.11 -16.55
CA ILE A 739 -5.84 -33.38 -16.42
C ILE A 739 -5.48 -33.73 -14.98
N GLU A 740 -5.59 -32.75 -14.04
CA GLU A 740 -5.24 -32.97 -12.65
C GLU A 740 -6.16 -32.19 -11.69
N ILE A 741 -6.62 -32.85 -10.63
CA ILE A 741 -7.34 -32.28 -9.52
C ILE A 741 -6.64 -32.67 -8.22
N GLY A 742 -6.26 -31.67 -7.45
CA GLY A 742 -5.57 -31.80 -6.18
C GLY A 742 -6.48 -32.22 -5.02
N GLN A 743 -5.84 -32.58 -3.92
CA GLN A 743 -6.47 -33.01 -2.68
C GLN A 743 -7.44 -31.94 -2.16
N GLN A 744 -8.64 -32.35 -1.72
CA GLN A 744 -9.67 -31.51 -1.10
C GLN A 744 -10.12 -30.33 -1.98
N ALA A 745 -9.90 -30.39 -3.29
CA ALA A 745 -10.16 -29.26 -4.18
C ALA A 745 -11.60 -28.73 -4.06
N PHE A 746 -12.59 -29.59 -3.81
CA PHE A 746 -14.00 -29.27 -3.64
C PHE A 746 -14.58 -29.83 -2.34
N ASP A 747 -13.75 -30.08 -1.34
CA ASP A 747 -14.20 -30.57 -0.04
C ASP A 747 -15.06 -29.51 0.68
N LEU A 748 -16.02 -29.92 1.49
CA LEU A 748 -16.97 -29.05 2.21
C LEU A 748 -17.81 -28.11 1.31
N CYS A 749 -17.99 -28.42 0.04
CA CYS A 749 -18.98 -27.75 -0.81
C CYS A 749 -20.37 -28.30 -0.45
N LYS A 750 -20.96 -27.83 0.65
CA LYS A 750 -22.13 -28.42 1.32
C LYS A 750 -23.41 -28.48 0.48
N ASN A 751 -23.50 -27.74 -0.59
CA ASN A 751 -24.64 -27.74 -1.48
C ASN A 751 -24.34 -28.35 -2.86
N LEU A 752 -23.11 -28.83 -3.10
CA LEU A 752 -22.71 -29.44 -4.38
C LEU A 752 -23.35 -30.83 -4.54
N LYS A 753 -24.35 -30.87 -5.39
CA LYS A 753 -25.14 -32.08 -5.66
C LYS A 753 -24.86 -32.75 -6.98
N THR A 754 -24.53 -31.96 -7.99
CA THR A 754 -24.32 -32.43 -9.35
C THR A 754 -22.87 -32.20 -9.76
N LEU A 755 -22.21 -33.31 -10.15
CA LEU A 755 -20.84 -33.29 -10.70
C LEU A 755 -20.87 -33.87 -12.13
N ARG A 756 -20.34 -33.07 -13.06
CA ARG A 756 -20.11 -33.54 -14.44
C ARG A 756 -18.61 -33.46 -14.75
N ILE A 757 -17.99 -34.58 -15.07
CA ILE A 757 -16.64 -34.66 -15.65
C ILE A 757 -16.82 -34.90 -17.16
N GLU A 758 -16.49 -33.90 -17.96
CA GLU A 758 -16.68 -33.97 -19.41
C GLU A 758 -15.76 -34.97 -20.08
N GLU A 759 -16.09 -35.32 -21.31
CA GLU A 759 -15.27 -36.07 -22.21
C GLU A 759 -13.93 -35.36 -22.45
N GLY A 760 -12.87 -36.11 -22.65
CA GLY A 760 -11.52 -35.53 -22.85
C GLY A 760 -10.55 -36.63 -23.29
N GLU A 761 -9.55 -36.22 -24.07
CA GLU A 761 -8.54 -37.14 -24.60
C GLU A 761 -7.60 -37.73 -23.53
N ALA A 762 -7.39 -37.00 -22.45
CA ALA A 762 -6.49 -37.37 -21.36
C ALA A 762 -7.25 -37.89 -20.13
N GLU A 763 -6.66 -38.84 -19.45
CA GLU A 763 -7.09 -39.34 -18.15
C GLU A 763 -7.08 -38.20 -17.11
N LEU A 764 -8.13 -38.10 -16.32
CA LEU A 764 -8.19 -37.15 -15.21
C LEU A 764 -7.53 -37.76 -13.97
N LYS A 765 -6.51 -37.11 -13.43
CA LYS A 765 -5.78 -37.56 -12.25
C LYS A 765 -6.22 -36.81 -11.01
N PHE A 766 -6.65 -37.56 -10.01
CA PHE A 766 -6.85 -37.01 -8.66
C PHE A 766 -5.61 -37.30 -7.82
N THR A 767 -4.94 -36.24 -7.35
CA THR A 767 -3.67 -36.33 -6.67
C THR A 767 -3.81 -36.00 -5.19
N ALA A 768 -3.07 -36.67 -4.32
CA ALA A 768 -2.97 -36.40 -2.91
C ALA A 768 -1.52 -36.61 -2.45
N GLU A 769 -1.11 -35.90 -1.41
CA GLU A 769 0.20 -36.10 -0.77
C GLU A 769 0.35 -37.53 -0.24
N PRO A 770 1.55 -38.10 -0.25
CA PRO A 770 1.81 -39.43 0.30
C PRO A 770 1.27 -39.56 1.72
N ASN A 771 0.52 -40.64 1.96
CA ASN A 771 -0.14 -41.00 3.22
C ASN A 771 -1.39 -40.16 3.58
N TYR A 772 -1.85 -39.28 2.74
CA TYR A 772 -3.14 -38.62 2.88
C TYR A 772 -4.21 -39.28 1.99
N LEU A 773 -5.46 -39.21 2.44
CA LEU A 773 -6.58 -39.64 1.62
C LEU A 773 -6.84 -38.63 0.51
N ASN A 774 -7.14 -39.12 -0.68
CA ASN A 774 -7.67 -38.24 -1.73
C ASN A 774 -9.15 -38.02 -1.44
N ASN A 775 -9.47 -36.84 -1.01
CA ASN A 775 -10.79 -36.40 -0.59
C ASN A 775 -11.23 -35.14 -1.34
N ALA A 776 -11.01 -35.11 -2.65
CA ALA A 776 -11.31 -33.92 -3.47
C ALA A 776 -12.74 -33.41 -3.30
N PHE A 777 -13.71 -34.29 -3.02
CA PHE A 777 -15.13 -33.95 -2.83
C PHE A 777 -15.66 -34.38 -1.45
N GLN A 778 -14.82 -34.67 -0.46
CA GLN A 778 -15.26 -35.11 0.86
C GLN A 778 -16.19 -34.05 1.49
N ASN A 779 -17.24 -34.52 2.18
CA ASN A 779 -18.26 -33.65 2.80
C ASN A 779 -19.04 -32.76 1.79
N SER A 780 -19.01 -33.08 0.51
CA SER A 780 -19.86 -32.46 -0.51
C SER A 780 -20.97 -33.47 -0.85
N PRO A 781 -22.27 -33.11 -0.76
CA PRO A 781 -23.36 -34.09 -0.83
C PRO A 781 -23.73 -34.42 -2.26
N LEU A 782 -22.79 -35.00 -3.03
CA LEU A 782 -23.02 -35.39 -4.42
C LEU A 782 -24.18 -36.37 -4.51
N GLU A 783 -25.18 -36.02 -5.34
CA GLU A 783 -26.37 -36.84 -5.62
C GLU A 783 -26.31 -37.43 -7.03
N GLU A 784 -25.83 -36.67 -8.01
CA GLU A 784 -25.76 -37.03 -9.42
C GLU A 784 -24.34 -36.80 -9.95
N VAL A 785 -23.76 -37.88 -10.50
CA VAL A 785 -22.37 -37.82 -10.98
C VAL A 785 -22.32 -38.34 -12.43
N TYR A 786 -21.76 -37.54 -13.32
CA TYR A 786 -21.44 -37.91 -14.70
C TYR A 786 -19.92 -37.99 -14.89
N ILE A 787 -19.44 -39.09 -15.41
CA ILE A 787 -18.04 -39.37 -15.69
C ILE A 787 -17.87 -39.56 -17.20
N GLY A 788 -17.31 -38.54 -17.88
CA GLY A 788 -17.17 -38.58 -19.36
C GLY A 788 -15.91 -39.29 -19.87
N ARG A 789 -14.94 -39.57 -19.02
CA ARG A 789 -13.64 -40.16 -19.38
C ARG A 789 -12.99 -40.90 -18.22
N ASP A 790 -11.94 -41.67 -18.53
CA ASP A 790 -11.15 -42.37 -17.51
C ASP A 790 -10.55 -41.39 -16.48
N PHE A 791 -10.52 -41.83 -15.22
CA PHE A 791 -9.88 -41.14 -14.15
C PHE A 791 -9.07 -42.08 -13.26
N SER A 792 -8.03 -41.52 -12.63
CA SER A 792 -7.21 -42.28 -11.67
C SER A 792 -6.98 -41.47 -10.41
N PHE A 793 -6.61 -42.16 -9.34
CA PHE A 793 -6.33 -41.57 -8.04
C PHE A 793 -5.25 -42.38 -7.33
N ASN A 794 -4.51 -41.66 -6.44
CA ASN A 794 -3.63 -42.31 -5.49
C ASN A 794 -4.32 -42.38 -4.10
N ASN A 795 -4.00 -43.44 -3.35
CA ASN A 795 -4.44 -43.70 -1.98
C ASN A 795 -5.94 -44.06 -1.81
N SER A 796 -6.87 -43.19 -2.14
CA SER A 796 -8.32 -43.41 -2.01
C SER A 796 -9.09 -42.71 -3.14
N SER A 797 -10.26 -43.28 -3.50
CA SER A 797 -11.12 -42.65 -4.49
C SER A 797 -11.71 -41.33 -3.97
N PRO A 798 -11.68 -40.27 -4.79
CA PRO A 798 -12.37 -39.01 -4.49
C PRO A 798 -13.88 -39.13 -4.55
N LEU A 799 -14.41 -40.23 -5.15
CA LEU A 799 -15.83 -40.50 -5.38
C LEU A 799 -16.35 -41.66 -4.53
N ALA A 800 -15.61 -42.12 -3.54
CA ALA A 800 -16.02 -43.14 -2.59
C ALA A 800 -16.71 -42.54 -1.34
N ILE A 801 -17.57 -43.33 -0.70
CA ILE A 801 -18.21 -43.04 0.59
C ILE A 801 -19.17 -41.84 0.50
N PHE A 802 -20.01 -41.79 -0.54
CA PHE A 802 -21.07 -40.77 -0.67
C PHE A 802 -22.44 -41.40 -0.31
N GLU A 803 -22.92 -41.10 0.89
CA GLU A 803 -24.26 -41.52 1.35
C GLU A 803 -25.38 -40.85 0.55
N THR A 804 -25.09 -39.73 -0.12
CA THR A 804 -26.08 -38.94 -0.87
C THR A 804 -26.20 -39.31 -2.34
N MET A 805 -25.23 -40.05 -2.91
CA MET A 805 -25.20 -40.39 -4.34
C MET A 805 -26.37 -41.28 -4.73
N LYS A 806 -27.17 -40.85 -5.71
CA LYS A 806 -28.38 -41.50 -6.22
C LYS A 806 -28.17 -42.06 -7.62
N SER A 807 -27.48 -41.31 -8.48
CA SER A 807 -27.22 -41.67 -9.87
C SER A 807 -25.79 -41.46 -10.29
N LEU A 808 -25.28 -42.35 -11.12
CA LEU A 808 -23.94 -42.31 -11.68
C LEU A 808 -24.03 -42.61 -13.18
N THR A 809 -23.45 -41.76 -13.99
CA THR A 809 -23.48 -41.92 -15.44
C THR A 809 -22.05 -41.92 -15.96
N PHE A 810 -21.73 -42.94 -16.80
CA PHE A 810 -20.48 -43.01 -17.55
C PHE A 810 -20.72 -42.59 -19.01
N GLY A 811 -19.89 -41.67 -19.48
CA GLY A 811 -19.91 -41.20 -20.86
C GLY A 811 -19.24 -42.18 -21.82
N GLU A 812 -19.23 -41.82 -23.10
CA GLU A 812 -18.78 -42.70 -24.19
C GLU A 812 -17.29 -43.04 -24.15
N GLU A 813 -16.46 -42.13 -23.61
CA GLU A 813 -14.99 -42.24 -23.59
C GLU A 813 -14.45 -42.92 -22.32
N VAL A 814 -15.33 -43.49 -21.47
CA VAL A 814 -14.89 -44.22 -20.28
C VAL A 814 -14.53 -45.65 -20.70
N LEU A 815 -13.24 -45.98 -20.65
CA LEU A 815 -12.71 -47.30 -21.08
C LEU A 815 -12.29 -48.17 -19.90
N SER A 816 -12.01 -47.58 -18.76
CA SER A 816 -11.57 -48.25 -17.55
C SER A 816 -12.02 -47.55 -16.28
N ILE A 817 -12.25 -48.33 -15.22
CA ILE A 817 -12.61 -47.79 -13.90
C ILE A 817 -11.68 -48.44 -12.87
N GLN A 818 -10.97 -47.57 -12.15
CA GLN A 818 -10.06 -48.02 -11.12
C GLN A 818 -10.82 -48.69 -9.95
N ALA A 819 -10.18 -49.71 -9.36
CA ALA A 819 -10.74 -50.41 -8.19
C ALA A 819 -11.12 -49.42 -7.05
N ARG A 820 -12.22 -49.72 -6.38
CA ARG A 820 -12.75 -48.93 -5.23
C ARG A 820 -13.24 -47.51 -5.56
N SER A 821 -13.48 -47.20 -6.82
CA SER A 821 -13.90 -45.89 -7.27
C SER A 821 -15.18 -45.40 -6.57
N PHE A 822 -16.18 -46.28 -6.36
CA PHE A 822 -17.51 -45.93 -5.84
C PHE A 822 -17.93 -46.82 -4.66
N ILE A 823 -16.98 -47.24 -3.83
CA ILE A 823 -17.32 -47.96 -2.60
C ILE A 823 -18.01 -47.01 -1.58
N GLY A 824 -18.90 -47.57 -0.75
CA GLY A 824 -19.57 -46.81 0.33
C GLY A 824 -20.65 -45.84 -0.15
N CYS A 825 -21.34 -46.13 -1.29
CA CYS A 825 -22.46 -45.34 -1.80
C CYS A 825 -23.77 -46.09 -1.62
N PRO A 826 -24.39 -46.12 -0.44
CA PRO A 826 -25.54 -46.98 -0.11
C PRO A 826 -26.84 -46.60 -0.81
N ASN A 827 -26.99 -45.34 -1.24
CA ASN A 827 -28.19 -44.82 -1.87
C ASN A 827 -28.12 -44.76 -3.41
N LEU A 828 -27.02 -45.29 -4.01
CA LEU A 828 -26.87 -45.37 -5.44
C LEU A 828 -27.91 -46.34 -6.00
N LYS A 829 -28.84 -45.84 -6.85
CA LYS A 829 -29.98 -46.59 -7.42
C LYS A 829 -29.81 -46.80 -8.89
N ASP A 830 -29.29 -45.83 -9.60
CA ASP A 830 -29.22 -45.84 -11.05
C ASP A 830 -27.77 -45.63 -11.50
N VAL A 831 -27.26 -46.55 -12.28
CA VAL A 831 -25.98 -46.45 -12.96
C VAL A 831 -26.25 -46.55 -14.45
N THR A 832 -25.83 -45.54 -15.20
CA THR A 832 -25.99 -45.50 -16.66
C THR A 832 -24.63 -45.51 -17.33
N SER A 833 -24.41 -46.35 -18.31
CA SER A 833 -23.19 -46.36 -19.09
C SER A 833 -23.48 -46.10 -20.57
N TYR A 834 -22.92 -45.02 -21.09
CA TYR A 834 -22.89 -44.72 -22.53
C TYR A 834 -21.59 -45.14 -23.19
N SER A 835 -20.69 -45.79 -22.45
CA SER A 835 -19.38 -46.22 -22.95
C SER A 835 -19.50 -47.08 -24.22
N LYS A 836 -18.63 -46.82 -25.18
CA LYS A 836 -18.55 -47.54 -26.47
C LYS A 836 -18.08 -48.98 -26.34
N VAL A 837 -17.47 -49.33 -25.23
CA VAL A 837 -17.05 -50.68 -24.84
C VAL A 837 -17.40 -50.87 -23.35
N VAL A 838 -17.51 -52.10 -22.90
CA VAL A 838 -17.69 -52.36 -21.48
C VAL A 838 -16.42 -51.93 -20.73
N PRO A 839 -16.49 -50.91 -19.82
CA PRO A 839 -15.30 -50.41 -19.14
C PRO A 839 -14.60 -51.53 -18.35
N THR A 840 -13.29 -51.60 -18.49
CA THR A 840 -12.48 -52.61 -17.80
C THR A 840 -12.37 -52.30 -16.32
N THR A 841 -12.43 -53.32 -15.49
CA THR A 841 -12.33 -53.23 -14.03
C THR A 841 -11.37 -54.26 -13.51
N ASN A 842 -10.45 -53.91 -12.64
CA ASN A 842 -9.43 -54.81 -12.12
C ASN A 842 -9.78 -55.46 -10.77
N ASP A 843 -10.74 -54.89 -10.02
CA ASP A 843 -11.16 -55.36 -8.69
C ASP A 843 -12.54 -54.74 -8.35
N ILE A 844 -12.99 -54.88 -7.12
CA ILE A 844 -14.23 -54.29 -6.61
C ILE A 844 -14.27 -52.78 -6.87
N VAL A 845 -15.25 -52.35 -7.66
CA VAL A 845 -15.48 -50.91 -7.96
C VAL A 845 -16.57 -50.34 -7.05
N PHE A 846 -17.64 -51.10 -6.80
CA PHE A 846 -18.78 -50.76 -5.97
C PHE A 846 -18.81 -51.63 -4.72
N THR A 847 -19.50 -51.22 -3.67
CA THR A 847 -19.76 -52.08 -2.50
C THR A 847 -20.78 -53.17 -2.92
N PRO A 848 -20.47 -54.45 -2.86
CA PRO A 848 -21.33 -55.52 -3.42
C PRO A 848 -22.76 -55.51 -2.90
N SER A 849 -22.96 -55.24 -1.59
CA SER A 849 -24.28 -55.18 -0.98
C SER A 849 -25.13 -53.99 -1.44
N TYR A 850 -24.55 -52.94 -1.96
CA TYR A 850 -25.24 -51.78 -2.50
C TYR A 850 -25.47 -51.93 -4.00
N GLN A 851 -24.53 -52.50 -4.71
CA GLN A 851 -24.59 -52.77 -6.14
C GLN A 851 -25.77 -53.67 -6.50
N THR A 852 -26.08 -54.67 -5.71
CA THR A 852 -27.22 -55.57 -5.91
C THR A 852 -28.58 -54.88 -5.76
N ASN A 853 -28.62 -53.66 -5.21
CA ASN A 853 -29.85 -52.88 -5.11
C ASN A 853 -29.96 -51.78 -6.18
N ALA A 854 -28.96 -51.64 -7.06
CA ALA A 854 -28.91 -50.64 -8.11
C ALA A 854 -29.29 -51.23 -9.48
N THR A 855 -29.83 -50.38 -10.34
CA THR A 855 -30.09 -50.71 -11.76
C THR A 855 -28.99 -50.16 -12.63
N LEU A 856 -28.45 -50.99 -13.52
CA LEU A 856 -27.48 -50.61 -14.55
C LEU A 856 -28.21 -50.45 -15.88
N HIS A 857 -28.06 -49.27 -16.45
CA HIS A 857 -28.59 -48.91 -17.78
C HIS A 857 -27.43 -48.88 -18.78
N VAL A 858 -27.54 -49.63 -19.88
CA VAL A 858 -26.45 -49.81 -20.83
C VAL A 858 -26.92 -49.72 -22.29
N PRO A 859 -26.04 -49.42 -23.25
CA PRO A 859 -26.36 -49.45 -24.67
C PRO A 859 -26.85 -50.84 -25.09
N TYR A 860 -27.83 -50.92 -25.94
CA TYR A 860 -28.34 -52.17 -26.49
C TYR A 860 -27.23 -53.02 -27.11
N ALA A 861 -26.33 -52.41 -27.87
CA ALA A 861 -25.22 -53.08 -28.53
C ALA A 861 -24.27 -53.84 -27.58
N LEU A 862 -24.15 -53.41 -26.33
CA LEU A 862 -23.25 -53.95 -25.32
C LEU A 862 -23.96 -54.68 -24.16
N TYR A 863 -25.29 -54.74 -24.22
CA TYR A 863 -26.11 -55.27 -23.14
C TYR A 863 -25.70 -56.70 -22.69
N ASP A 864 -25.46 -57.62 -23.65
CA ASP A 864 -25.05 -58.97 -23.33
C ASP A 864 -23.63 -59.10 -22.80
N GLU A 865 -22.72 -58.15 -23.21
CA GLU A 865 -21.36 -58.04 -22.68
C GLU A 865 -21.36 -57.63 -21.21
N TYR A 866 -22.18 -56.62 -20.86
CA TYR A 866 -22.28 -56.16 -19.47
C TYR A 866 -22.80 -57.26 -18.53
N LYS A 867 -23.70 -58.10 -18.96
CA LYS A 867 -24.22 -59.22 -18.17
C LYS A 867 -23.20 -60.27 -17.78
N VAL A 868 -22.11 -60.39 -18.49
CA VAL A 868 -21.06 -61.38 -18.22
C VAL A 868 -19.78 -60.72 -17.68
N ALA A 869 -19.60 -59.44 -17.85
CA ALA A 869 -18.38 -58.72 -17.45
C ALA A 869 -18.24 -58.65 -15.92
N ASN A 870 -17.01 -58.83 -15.45
CA ASN A 870 -16.70 -58.74 -14.03
C ASN A 870 -17.14 -57.41 -13.47
N VAL A 871 -17.62 -57.40 -12.21
CA VAL A 871 -18.22 -56.28 -11.53
C VAL A 871 -19.60 -55.88 -12.10
N TRP A 872 -19.69 -55.71 -13.44
CA TRP A 872 -20.94 -55.23 -14.09
C TRP A 872 -22.10 -56.20 -13.95
N LYS A 873 -21.84 -57.51 -14.07
CA LYS A 873 -22.85 -58.57 -13.92
C LYS A 873 -23.51 -58.65 -12.54
N ASP A 874 -22.90 -58.01 -11.53
CA ASP A 874 -23.31 -58.14 -10.13
C ASP A 874 -24.35 -57.04 -9.75
N PHE A 875 -24.81 -56.22 -10.69
CA PHE A 875 -25.91 -55.27 -10.49
C PHE A 875 -27.25 -56.02 -10.34
N GLY A 876 -28.07 -55.55 -9.43
CA GLY A 876 -29.39 -56.20 -9.18
C GLY A 876 -30.33 -56.24 -10.39
N LYS A 877 -30.17 -55.26 -11.27
CA LYS A 877 -30.90 -55.21 -12.53
C LYS A 877 -30.03 -54.58 -13.60
N ILE A 878 -30.00 -55.16 -14.80
CA ILE A 878 -29.33 -54.57 -15.98
C ILE A 878 -30.43 -54.35 -17.02
N VAL A 879 -30.52 -53.13 -17.54
CA VAL A 879 -31.48 -52.74 -18.58
C VAL A 879 -30.78 -52.05 -19.74
N ASN A 880 -31.29 -52.20 -20.95
CA ASN A 880 -30.79 -51.41 -22.08
C ASN A 880 -31.68 -50.16 -22.29
N PHE A 881 -31.13 -49.14 -22.93
CA PHE A 881 -31.87 -47.92 -23.30
C PHE A 881 -31.94 -47.85 -24.86
N GLU A 882 -32.67 -48.80 -25.43
CA GLU A 882 -32.85 -48.84 -26.88
C GLU A 882 -33.47 -47.55 -27.41
N GLY A 883 -32.88 -47.01 -28.48
CA GLY A 883 -33.45 -45.84 -29.13
C GLY A 883 -33.06 -44.50 -28.50
N LEU A 884 -32.10 -44.44 -27.60
CA LEU A 884 -31.58 -43.17 -27.02
C LEU A 884 -30.46 -42.57 -27.86
N TYR A 885 -30.60 -41.30 -28.19
CA TYR A 885 -29.63 -40.51 -28.95
C TYR A 885 -29.24 -39.23 -28.21
N ASN A 886 -28.05 -38.74 -28.50
CA ASN A 886 -27.56 -37.48 -27.88
C ASN A 886 -28.16 -36.28 -28.58
N LEU A 887 -28.69 -35.36 -27.78
CA LEU A 887 -28.98 -33.99 -28.19
C LEU A 887 -27.96 -33.11 -27.52
N VAL A 888 -27.05 -32.52 -28.28
CA VAL A 888 -25.93 -31.72 -27.79
C VAL A 888 -26.17 -30.27 -28.19
N TYR A 889 -26.20 -29.40 -27.23
CA TYR A 889 -26.14 -27.98 -27.47
C TYR A 889 -24.69 -27.52 -27.32
N SER A 890 -24.16 -26.86 -28.34
CA SER A 890 -22.78 -26.38 -28.38
C SER A 890 -22.75 -24.87 -28.50
N VAL A 891 -21.90 -24.22 -27.72
CA VAL A 891 -21.71 -22.78 -27.75
C VAL A 891 -20.24 -22.49 -28.02
N ASP A 892 -19.95 -21.65 -29.02
CA ASP A 892 -18.60 -21.34 -29.47
C ASP A 892 -17.75 -22.56 -29.86
N GLY A 893 -18.41 -23.65 -30.28
CA GLY A 893 -17.78 -24.93 -30.63
C GLY A 893 -17.58 -25.87 -29.43
N GLU A 894 -17.95 -25.46 -28.22
CA GLU A 894 -17.87 -26.28 -27.02
C GLU A 894 -19.23 -26.78 -26.58
N GLU A 895 -19.27 -27.95 -25.95
CA GLU A 895 -20.51 -28.52 -25.42
C GLU A 895 -21.06 -27.60 -24.30
N TYR A 896 -22.22 -27.02 -24.52
CA TYR A 896 -22.94 -26.22 -23.55
C TYR A 896 -23.83 -27.08 -22.65
N LYS A 897 -24.62 -27.97 -23.28
CA LYS A 897 -25.47 -28.97 -22.61
C LYS A 897 -25.63 -30.17 -23.47
N LYS A 898 -25.70 -31.33 -22.85
CA LYS A 898 -25.94 -32.59 -23.51
C LYS A 898 -27.15 -33.32 -22.87
N TYR A 899 -28.08 -33.74 -23.68
CA TYR A 899 -29.23 -34.53 -23.28
C TYR A 899 -29.21 -35.85 -24.02
N VAL A 900 -29.68 -36.85 -23.34
CA VAL A 900 -29.95 -38.12 -23.97
C VAL A 900 -31.48 -38.23 -24.16
N VAL A 901 -31.90 -38.30 -25.38
CA VAL A 901 -33.31 -38.20 -25.74
C VAL A 901 -33.71 -39.45 -26.53
N GLU A 902 -34.85 -40.02 -26.14
CA GLU A 902 -35.39 -41.19 -26.87
C GLU A 902 -35.88 -40.77 -28.26
N GLN A 903 -35.59 -41.59 -29.28
CA GLN A 903 -36.06 -41.39 -30.64
C GLN A 903 -37.57 -41.10 -30.69
N GLY A 904 -37.97 -40.10 -31.45
CA GLY A 904 -39.36 -39.67 -31.57
C GLY A 904 -39.85 -38.75 -30.45
N THR A 905 -39.05 -38.52 -29.38
CA THR A 905 -39.39 -37.57 -28.35
C THR A 905 -39.34 -36.17 -28.93
N SER A 906 -40.34 -35.34 -28.64
CA SER A 906 -40.33 -33.92 -29.04
C SER A 906 -39.20 -33.19 -28.37
N ILE A 907 -38.39 -32.49 -29.15
CA ILE A 907 -37.29 -31.64 -28.64
C ILE A 907 -37.83 -30.30 -28.26
N THR A 908 -37.70 -29.96 -26.99
CA THR A 908 -37.91 -28.59 -26.52
C THR A 908 -36.56 -27.87 -26.59
N PRO A 909 -36.47 -26.76 -27.33
CA PRO A 909 -35.22 -26.03 -27.42
C PRO A 909 -34.72 -25.60 -26.04
N GLU A 910 -33.43 -25.73 -25.81
CA GLU A 910 -32.82 -25.27 -24.61
C GLU A 910 -32.88 -23.73 -24.52
N ALA A 911 -32.99 -23.20 -23.33
CA ALA A 911 -32.93 -21.77 -23.13
C ALA A 911 -31.59 -21.19 -23.65
N GLU A 912 -31.65 -20.05 -24.30
CA GLU A 912 -30.44 -19.40 -24.81
C GLU A 912 -29.50 -19.04 -23.66
N PRO A 913 -28.24 -19.44 -23.73
CA PRO A 913 -27.27 -19.06 -22.69
C PRO A 913 -27.04 -17.55 -22.70
N THR A 914 -26.78 -17.03 -21.54
CA THR A 914 -26.41 -15.63 -21.41
C THR A 914 -24.95 -15.53 -21.00
N LYS A 915 -24.22 -14.65 -21.67
CA LYS A 915 -22.84 -14.33 -21.34
C LYS A 915 -22.72 -12.82 -21.31
N GLU A 916 -22.34 -12.30 -20.15
CA GLU A 916 -22.28 -10.85 -19.95
C GLU A 916 -21.30 -10.19 -20.96
N GLY A 917 -21.81 -9.22 -21.72
CA GLY A 917 -21.03 -8.54 -22.77
C GLY A 917 -21.00 -9.22 -24.13
N TYR A 918 -21.83 -10.25 -24.34
CA TYR A 918 -21.92 -10.96 -25.62
C TYR A 918 -23.37 -11.12 -26.05
N ILE A 919 -23.58 -11.15 -27.35
CA ILE A 919 -24.86 -11.49 -27.97
C ILE A 919 -24.74 -12.93 -28.44
N PHE A 920 -25.72 -13.74 -28.04
CA PHE A 920 -25.84 -15.10 -28.51
C PHE A 920 -26.46 -15.12 -29.91
N SER A 921 -25.92 -15.94 -30.83
CA SER A 921 -26.36 -16.01 -32.22
C SER A 921 -27.76 -16.62 -32.40
N GLY A 922 -28.35 -17.14 -31.32
CA GLY A 922 -29.42 -18.12 -31.40
C GLY A 922 -28.92 -19.53 -31.72
N TRP A 923 -29.74 -20.52 -31.42
CA TRP A 923 -29.45 -21.90 -31.74
C TRP A 923 -29.60 -22.18 -33.25
N SER A 924 -28.78 -23.10 -33.80
CA SER A 924 -28.98 -23.64 -35.15
C SER A 924 -30.32 -24.33 -35.29
N GLU A 925 -30.68 -24.82 -36.50
CA GLU A 925 -31.93 -25.54 -36.75
C GLU A 925 -32.04 -26.76 -35.82
N ILE A 926 -33.12 -26.83 -35.06
CA ILE A 926 -33.43 -27.93 -34.13
C ILE A 926 -34.54 -28.80 -34.70
N PRO A 927 -34.35 -30.11 -34.83
CA PRO A 927 -35.42 -31.00 -35.21
C PRO A 927 -36.61 -30.95 -34.25
N THR A 928 -37.82 -31.11 -34.73
CA THR A 928 -39.03 -31.13 -33.87
C THR A 928 -39.10 -32.34 -32.97
N THR A 929 -38.53 -33.45 -33.40
CA THR A 929 -38.42 -34.70 -32.64
C THR A 929 -37.02 -35.27 -32.82
N MET A 930 -36.55 -36.04 -31.83
CA MET A 930 -35.25 -36.68 -31.84
C MET A 930 -35.19 -37.70 -33.01
N PRO A 931 -34.29 -37.53 -34.02
CA PRO A 931 -34.08 -38.51 -35.08
C PRO A 931 -33.40 -39.78 -34.55
N ALA A 932 -33.17 -40.75 -35.44
CA ALA A 932 -32.40 -41.95 -35.12
C ALA A 932 -30.88 -41.72 -35.26
N GLU A 933 -30.42 -40.55 -34.79
CA GLU A 933 -29.00 -40.14 -34.80
C GLU A 933 -28.79 -39.03 -33.81
N ASP A 934 -27.55 -38.80 -33.41
CA ASP A 934 -27.19 -37.70 -32.53
C ASP A 934 -27.44 -36.33 -33.22
N VAL A 935 -27.98 -35.41 -32.48
CA VAL A 935 -28.25 -34.04 -32.92
C VAL A 935 -27.30 -33.07 -32.24
N ILE A 936 -26.60 -32.29 -33.03
CA ILE A 936 -25.75 -31.23 -32.53
C ILE A 936 -26.40 -29.87 -32.89
N VAL A 937 -26.80 -29.14 -31.89
CA VAL A 937 -27.34 -27.78 -32.02
C VAL A 937 -26.26 -26.81 -31.62
N THR A 938 -25.93 -25.90 -32.52
CA THR A 938 -24.82 -24.97 -32.31
C THR A 938 -25.30 -23.53 -32.11
N GLY A 939 -24.58 -22.78 -31.32
CA GLY A 939 -24.71 -21.33 -31.18
C GLY A 939 -23.36 -20.72 -30.85
N THR A 940 -23.22 -19.46 -31.10
CA THR A 940 -21.97 -18.75 -30.83
C THR A 940 -22.22 -17.45 -30.08
N PHE A 941 -21.28 -17.07 -29.27
CA PHE A 941 -21.27 -15.74 -28.68
C PHE A 941 -20.43 -14.81 -29.55
N THR A 942 -21.00 -13.70 -29.93
CA THR A 942 -20.26 -12.58 -30.50
C THR A 942 -20.22 -11.47 -29.48
N ILE A 943 -19.09 -10.80 -29.40
CA ILE A 943 -19.00 -9.62 -28.54
C ILE A 943 -20.15 -8.68 -28.92
N ASP A 944 -20.95 -8.28 -27.95
CA ASP A 944 -22.03 -7.34 -28.18
C ASP A 944 -21.45 -5.99 -28.58
N THR A 945 -21.13 -5.88 -29.89
CA THR A 945 -20.65 -4.65 -30.50
C THR A 945 -21.79 -3.71 -30.85
N THR A 946 -23.05 -4.17 -30.80
CA THR A 946 -24.23 -3.34 -31.10
C THR A 946 -24.61 -2.44 -29.91
N GLY A 947 -24.01 -2.65 -28.75
CA GLY A 947 -24.15 -1.85 -27.56
C GLY A 947 -22.81 -1.41 -26.93
N ILE A 948 -21.66 -1.79 -27.53
CA ILE A 948 -20.36 -1.42 -27.00
C ILE A 948 -19.80 -0.27 -27.85
N GLU A 949 -20.08 0.95 -27.45
CA GLU A 949 -19.28 2.08 -27.93
C GLU A 949 -18.06 2.24 -27.04
N ASN A 950 -16.87 2.11 -27.64
CA ASN A 950 -15.63 2.57 -27.04
C ASN A 950 -15.70 4.09 -26.93
N VAL A 951 -16.21 4.60 -25.83
CA VAL A 951 -16.19 6.04 -25.57
C VAL A 951 -14.76 6.39 -25.17
N TYR A 952 -13.94 6.75 -26.15
CA TYR A 952 -12.79 7.57 -25.86
C TYR A 952 -13.33 8.89 -25.28
N SER A 953 -12.95 9.19 -24.05
CA SER A 953 -13.30 10.42 -23.35
C SER A 953 -12.70 11.62 -24.06
N ASN A 954 -13.39 12.20 -25.04
CA ASN A 954 -13.14 13.53 -25.55
C ASN A 954 -14.36 14.13 -26.26
N ASP A 955 -15.55 13.96 -25.68
CA ASP A 955 -16.67 14.82 -26.02
C ASP A 955 -17.53 15.12 -24.81
N ASN A 956 -17.15 16.21 -24.13
CA ASN A 956 -18.00 16.92 -23.20
C ASN A 956 -19.06 17.74 -23.97
N ASN A 957 -20.01 17.12 -24.61
CA ASN A 957 -21.19 17.84 -25.06
C ASN A 957 -22.29 16.88 -25.54
N ASP A 958 -22.90 16.17 -24.61
CA ASP A 958 -24.26 15.69 -24.85
C ASP A 958 -25.01 15.51 -23.53
N GLY A 959 -25.79 16.49 -23.17
CA GLY A 959 -26.34 16.73 -21.84
C GLY A 959 -27.48 15.82 -21.37
N ASN A 960 -27.68 14.60 -21.94
CA ASN A 960 -28.81 13.77 -21.53
C ASN A 960 -28.58 12.26 -21.70
N LYS A 961 -27.45 11.75 -21.22
CA LYS A 961 -27.21 10.30 -21.12
C LYS A 961 -27.42 9.84 -19.69
N GLU A 962 -28.22 8.82 -19.48
CA GLU A 962 -28.42 8.19 -18.18
C GLU A 962 -27.62 6.89 -18.13
N TYR A 963 -26.79 6.74 -17.10
CA TYR A 963 -25.96 5.56 -16.92
C TYR A 963 -26.56 4.64 -15.86
N TYR A 964 -26.45 3.34 -16.07
CA TYR A 964 -26.90 2.31 -15.15
C TYR A 964 -25.81 1.28 -14.99
N ASN A 965 -25.67 0.69 -13.82
CA ASN A 965 -24.84 -0.49 -13.64
C ASN A 965 -25.55 -1.73 -14.22
N LEU A 966 -24.85 -2.85 -14.25
CA LEU A 966 -25.38 -4.09 -14.82
C LEU A 966 -26.62 -4.64 -14.06
N ASN A 967 -26.83 -4.19 -12.82
CA ASN A 967 -28.03 -4.53 -12.03
C ASN A 967 -29.20 -3.57 -12.29
N GLY A 968 -29.09 -2.68 -13.30
CA GLY A 968 -30.15 -1.73 -13.65
C GLY A 968 -30.29 -0.54 -12.72
N ILE A 969 -29.35 -0.32 -11.79
CA ILE A 969 -29.36 0.83 -10.88
C ILE A 969 -28.72 2.03 -11.57
N ARG A 970 -29.43 3.16 -11.60
CA ARG A 970 -28.92 4.41 -12.18
C ARG A 970 -27.70 4.91 -11.40
N ILE A 971 -26.64 5.26 -12.13
CA ILE A 971 -25.39 5.80 -11.57
C ILE A 971 -25.13 7.19 -12.15
N ALA A 972 -24.51 8.06 -11.36
CA ALA A 972 -24.31 9.46 -11.76
C ALA A 972 -23.30 9.62 -12.90
N GLN A 973 -22.35 8.68 -13.05
CA GLN A 973 -21.36 8.61 -14.13
C GLN A 973 -21.03 7.15 -14.44
N PRO A 974 -20.62 6.82 -15.68
CA PRO A 974 -20.23 5.46 -16.02
C PRO A 974 -19.00 5.04 -15.20
N LYS A 975 -19.01 3.83 -14.71
CA LYS A 975 -17.90 3.24 -13.96
C LYS A 975 -17.05 2.39 -14.91
N LYS A 976 -15.77 2.22 -14.59
CA LYS A 976 -14.89 1.32 -15.32
C LYS A 976 -15.48 -0.08 -15.36
N GLY A 977 -15.44 -0.73 -16.53
CA GLY A 977 -16.14 -2.00 -16.76
C GLY A 977 -17.40 -1.81 -17.61
N PHE A 978 -18.25 -2.83 -17.64
CA PHE A 978 -19.51 -2.76 -18.40
C PHE A 978 -20.55 -1.85 -17.70
N ASN A 979 -21.13 -0.96 -18.48
CA ASN A 979 -22.20 -0.07 -18.07
C ASN A 979 -23.34 -0.12 -19.09
N ILE A 980 -24.54 0.20 -18.66
CA ILE A 980 -25.71 0.42 -19.51
C ILE A 980 -25.92 1.92 -19.62
N VAL A 981 -25.99 2.44 -20.84
CA VAL A 981 -26.32 3.85 -21.08
C VAL A 981 -27.65 3.96 -21.83
N LYS A 982 -28.55 4.76 -21.31
CA LYS A 982 -29.78 5.17 -21.99
C LYS A 982 -29.51 6.49 -22.69
N MET A 983 -29.64 6.49 -23.99
CA MET A 983 -29.41 7.64 -24.85
C MET A 983 -30.62 8.59 -24.84
N SER A 984 -30.43 9.80 -25.29
CA SER A 984 -31.50 10.81 -25.38
C SER A 984 -32.64 10.42 -26.33
N ASP A 985 -32.39 9.51 -27.28
CA ASP A 985 -33.42 8.96 -28.20
C ASP A 985 -34.21 7.78 -27.60
N GLY A 986 -33.92 7.44 -26.32
CA GLY A 986 -34.56 6.33 -25.62
C GLY A 986 -33.93 4.96 -25.87
N SER A 987 -32.94 4.85 -26.77
CA SER A 987 -32.19 3.61 -27.00
C SER A 987 -31.31 3.27 -25.81
N ILE A 988 -31.08 1.98 -25.58
CA ILE A 988 -30.24 1.47 -24.50
C ILE A 988 -29.02 0.80 -25.15
N LYS A 989 -27.84 1.22 -24.77
CA LYS A 989 -26.58 0.62 -25.23
C LYS A 989 -25.77 0.09 -24.06
N LYS A 990 -25.09 -1.03 -24.26
CA LYS A 990 -24.11 -1.56 -23.32
C LYS A 990 -22.73 -1.05 -23.75
N ILE A 991 -22.06 -0.33 -22.84
CA ILE A 991 -20.74 0.25 -23.11
C ILE A 991 -19.72 -0.34 -22.14
N PHE A 992 -18.51 -0.47 -22.59
CA PHE A 992 -17.37 -0.87 -21.77
C PHE A 992 -16.45 0.33 -21.57
N ILE A 993 -16.23 0.74 -20.34
CA ILE A 993 -15.31 1.82 -19.97
C ILE A 993 -14.01 1.18 -19.50
N LYS A 994 -12.95 1.43 -20.23
CA LYS A 994 -11.61 0.93 -19.92
C LYS A 994 -10.98 1.59 -18.71
#